data_9506b69dec67e5aa5d9a8eff15a72617
#
_entry.id   9506b69dec67e5aa5d9a8eff15a72617
#
_cell.length_a   1.000
_cell.length_b   1.000
_cell.length_c   1.000
_cell.angle_alpha   90.00
_cell.angle_beta   90.00
_cell.angle_gamma   90.00
#
_symmetry.space_group_name_H-M   'P 1'
#
loop_
_entity.id
_entity.type
_entity.pdbx_description
1 polymer ?
#
loop_
_entity_poly.entity_id
_entity_poly.type
_entity_poly.pdbx_seq_one_letter_code
_entity_poly.pdbx_strand_id
1 'polypeptide(L)'
;MKSITFNKQTKKAGILCMGTGVCRVCKVLYKYTMYNKNTYRREGMFEDKNWDAIFKKRLARHYDEMKWLYSELYHNDQQAFNYFCEMMYDYYEKRSPLLKEWDEAREASPDWYKGNDMLGMLMYTNCFAGNLKGVKKHLDYIQECGVNYLHLMPLLESPKDRSDGGYAVSDFRKVQPELGTMDDLAALADDCHTRGMCVCLDFVMNHTSEDHEWAKRAKAGEKEYQDRFFFYDDWTIPSEFEKTVPQVFPQTAPGNFSWCEEAGKVVMTTFWPYQWDLNYANPVVFNDMTADMLNLCNHGVDIIRLDATPYIWKEIGTPCRNLPQVHTLVRLMHMASEVVCPGTLLLGEVVMEPSKVVPYFGTIDKPECHMLYNVTTMASTWHTVATHDVRLLRHQMEAVFALPHQYTFLNYLRCHDDIGWGLDYEYLKQFGISEVPHKKYLNDYLRGLAFGSDARGELYNDDPRLGDARLCGTTASLCGIEAAEYEKNSWKLDRGIGLDIMLHAFLLTQSGIPVLYAGDEIGQLNDYTYHEDPIKAEDSRYLHRGDMNWDNAALRNVEGTRENRIFKALRQLEEIRAEYSVFESEADTWIIEPWNDHILAIGRYYNGEKLLAFFNFSENEQTAWVNEYEDYYDLLTGERKAAKAITMPGYSFLWLMTTFNKPFVKKQHPKLDRKPVENIVIEEVEPAKKPAAKKTTTRKAAAKKPAAKKAAEAKEPAAKKAAAKKPAAKKTTTRKTAAKKAAEVKETPVEAPAAAAPVEAPAPAAPAAPAETPKAE
;
A
#
# COMPACT_ATOMS: atom_id res chain seq x y z
N MET A 1 -50.81 -4.20 -2.79
CA MET A 1 -50.34 -3.82 -4.13
C MET A 1 -50.05 -2.33 -4.14
N LYS A 2 -48.79 -1.96 -4.00
CA LYS A 2 -48.28 -0.63 -4.34
C LYS A 2 -46.98 -0.87 -5.09
N SER A 3 -47.00 -0.48 -6.35
CA SER A 3 -45.91 -0.59 -7.31
C SER A 3 -44.77 0.34 -6.89
N ILE A 4 -43.56 -0.22 -6.73
CA ILE A 4 -42.33 0.56 -6.56
C ILE A 4 -41.79 0.82 -7.96
N THR A 5 -41.79 2.08 -8.33
CA THR A 5 -41.25 2.59 -9.59
C THR A 5 -39.73 2.61 -9.48
N PHE A 6 -39.04 1.81 -10.28
CA PHE A 6 -37.59 1.84 -10.41
C PHE A 6 -37.13 3.15 -11.05
N ASN A 7 -36.26 3.86 -10.38
CA ASN A 7 -35.69 5.12 -10.83
C ASN A 7 -34.63 4.88 -11.93
N LYS A 8 -34.69 5.70 -12.99
CA LYS A 8 -33.91 5.55 -14.22
C LYS A 8 -32.39 5.83 -14.08
N GLN A 9 -31.89 6.13 -12.89
CA GLN A 9 -30.48 6.45 -12.68
C GLN A 9 -29.55 5.23 -12.57
N THR A 10 -30.08 4.04 -12.26
CA THR A 10 -29.28 2.80 -12.18
C THR A 10 -28.84 2.23 -13.53
N LYS A 11 -29.26 2.82 -14.66
CA LYS A 11 -28.86 2.38 -16.00
C LYS A 11 -27.56 3.01 -16.53
N LYS A 12 -27.00 4.03 -15.88
CA LYS A 12 -25.76 4.69 -16.35
C LYS A 12 -24.46 4.07 -15.82
N ALA A 13 -24.52 3.36 -14.70
CA ALA A 13 -23.33 2.66 -14.17
C ALA A 13 -23.01 1.34 -14.88
N GLY A 14 -23.89 0.84 -15.76
CA GLY A 14 -23.74 -0.41 -16.50
C GLY A 14 -23.17 -0.31 -17.92
N ILE A 15 -22.69 0.86 -18.35
CA ILE A 15 -22.37 1.08 -19.78
C ILE A 15 -20.86 1.20 -20.05
N LEU A 16 -19.99 1.14 -19.05
CA LEU A 16 -18.53 1.19 -19.24
C LEU A 16 -17.86 -0.18 -19.35
N CYS A 17 -18.61 -1.27 -19.46
CA CYS A 17 -18.08 -2.61 -19.72
C CYS A 17 -18.71 -3.21 -20.98
N MET A 18 -18.50 -2.61 -22.15
CA MET A 18 -18.80 -3.26 -23.44
C MET A 18 -17.55 -3.45 -24.28
N GLY A 19 -16.74 -4.43 -23.89
CA GLY A 19 -15.82 -5.16 -24.75
C GLY A 19 -15.95 -6.63 -24.38
N THR A 20 -16.47 -7.42 -25.29
CA THR A 20 -16.72 -8.86 -25.33
C THR A 20 -16.02 -9.71 -24.26
N GLY A 21 -16.66 -9.90 -23.13
CA GLY A 21 -16.24 -10.84 -22.08
C GLY A 21 -16.72 -10.36 -20.72
N VAL A 22 -17.86 -10.89 -20.24
CA VAL A 22 -18.33 -10.61 -18.88
C VAL A 22 -17.29 -11.11 -17.93
N CYS A 23 -16.55 -10.19 -17.31
CA CYS A 23 -15.54 -10.46 -16.28
C CYS A 23 -16.12 -11.42 -15.23
N ARG A 24 -15.38 -12.48 -14.87
CA ARG A 24 -15.77 -13.42 -13.81
C ARG A 24 -16.05 -12.71 -12.48
N VAL A 25 -15.35 -11.60 -12.20
CA VAL A 25 -15.57 -10.75 -11.03
C VAL A 25 -16.98 -10.15 -11.02
N CYS A 26 -17.50 -9.66 -12.17
CA CYS A 26 -18.88 -9.20 -12.26
C CYS A 26 -19.90 -10.33 -12.07
N LYS A 27 -19.57 -11.58 -12.43
CA LYS A 27 -20.42 -12.75 -12.15
C LYS A 27 -20.42 -13.14 -10.68
N VAL A 28 -19.31 -12.98 -9.99
CA VAL A 28 -19.21 -13.19 -8.54
C VAL A 28 -20.00 -12.09 -7.82
N LEU A 29 -19.78 -10.82 -8.16
CA LEU A 29 -20.53 -9.68 -7.60
C LEU A 29 -22.04 -9.78 -7.90
N TYR A 30 -22.45 -10.26 -9.09
CA TYR A 30 -23.86 -10.47 -9.43
C TYR A 30 -24.50 -11.63 -8.64
N LYS A 31 -23.75 -12.67 -8.29
CA LYS A 31 -24.19 -13.72 -7.36
C LYS A 31 -24.38 -13.19 -5.93
N TYR A 32 -23.56 -12.22 -5.50
CA TYR A 32 -23.67 -11.60 -4.18
C TYR A 32 -25.00 -10.87 -3.96
N THR A 33 -25.55 -10.23 -4.99
CA THR A 33 -26.77 -9.39 -4.89
C THR A 33 -28.07 -10.21 -4.70
N MET A 34 -28.06 -11.52 -4.94
CA MET A 34 -29.27 -12.36 -4.90
C MET A 34 -29.53 -13.05 -3.55
N TYR A 35 -28.61 -12.95 -2.57
CA TYR A 35 -28.69 -13.75 -1.33
C TYR A 35 -29.40 -13.09 -0.14
N ASN A 36 -29.84 -11.83 -0.25
CA ASN A 36 -30.28 -11.04 0.90
C ASN A 36 -31.81 -11.06 1.11
N LYS A 37 -32.42 -12.21 1.42
CA LYS A 37 -33.86 -12.29 1.78
C LYS A 37 -34.20 -13.05 3.08
N ASN A 38 -33.26 -13.54 3.87
CA ASN A 38 -33.57 -14.37 5.04
C ASN A 38 -32.93 -13.91 6.37
N THR A 39 -32.91 -12.62 6.65
CA THR A 39 -32.24 -12.03 7.82
C THR A 39 -32.99 -12.23 9.17
N TYR A 40 -34.16 -12.84 9.22
CA TYR A 40 -35.02 -12.84 10.44
C TYR A 40 -35.14 -14.18 11.20
N ARG A 41 -34.26 -15.16 10.97
CA ARG A 41 -34.47 -16.49 11.60
C ARG A 41 -33.27 -17.07 12.37
N ARG A 42 -32.34 -16.26 12.90
CA ARG A 42 -31.03 -16.81 13.34
C ARG A 42 -30.52 -16.43 14.74
N GLU A 43 -31.33 -15.78 15.57
CA GLU A 43 -30.96 -15.54 16.97
C GLU A 43 -30.74 -16.87 17.76
N GLY A 44 -31.28 -18.01 17.29
CA GLY A 44 -31.14 -19.31 17.94
C GLY A 44 -29.86 -20.10 17.64
N MET A 45 -29.02 -19.66 16.68
CA MET A 45 -27.92 -20.50 16.18
C MET A 45 -26.70 -20.61 17.13
N PHE A 46 -26.60 -19.68 18.09
CA PHE A 46 -25.54 -19.64 19.10
C PHE A 46 -26.11 -19.68 20.53
N GLU A 47 -27.41 -20.02 20.70
CA GLU A 47 -28.09 -20.07 22.04
C GLU A 47 -27.40 -21.04 22.96
N ASP A 48 -26.85 -22.14 22.43
CA ASP A 48 -26.16 -23.16 23.19
C ASP A 48 -24.72 -22.77 23.64
N LYS A 49 -24.15 -21.69 23.04
CA LYS A 49 -22.83 -21.20 23.42
C LYS A 49 -22.96 -20.06 24.41
N ASN A 50 -22.19 -20.11 25.50
CA ASN A 50 -22.15 -19.05 26.52
C ASN A 50 -21.26 -17.86 26.05
N TRP A 51 -21.55 -17.33 24.86
CA TRP A 51 -20.86 -16.17 24.29
C TRP A 51 -21.54 -14.87 24.71
N ASP A 52 -20.75 -13.79 24.79
CA ASP A 52 -21.23 -12.43 25.08
C ASP A 52 -22.31 -11.98 24.08
N ALA A 53 -23.30 -11.21 24.57
CA ALA A 53 -24.44 -10.79 23.78
C ALA A 53 -24.07 -9.82 22.65
N ILE A 54 -23.10 -8.92 22.87
CA ILE A 54 -22.62 -7.98 21.86
C ILE A 54 -21.89 -8.73 20.76
N PHE A 55 -20.99 -9.65 21.14
CA PHE A 55 -20.31 -10.53 20.18
C PHE A 55 -21.30 -11.33 19.34
N LYS A 56 -22.29 -11.99 19.98
CA LYS A 56 -23.33 -12.74 19.25
C LYS A 56 -24.08 -11.87 18.25
N LYS A 57 -24.43 -10.64 18.65
CA LYS A 57 -25.13 -9.69 17.79
C LYS A 57 -24.28 -9.27 16.59
N ARG A 58 -22.99 -8.97 16.81
CA ARG A 58 -22.03 -8.62 15.73
C ARG A 58 -21.79 -9.81 14.79
N LEU A 59 -21.52 -10.99 15.33
CA LEU A 59 -21.33 -12.20 14.53
C LEU A 59 -22.57 -12.54 13.69
N ALA A 60 -23.78 -12.41 14.24
CA ALA A 60 -25.03 -12.70 13.52
C ALA A 60 -25.24 -11.81 12.29
N ARG A 61 -24.69 -10.59 12.26
CA ARG A 61 -24.74 -9.71 11.07
C ARG A 61 -23.99 -10.30 9.88
N HIS A 62 -22.89 -10.99 10.14
CA HIS A 62 -21.92 -11.43 9.14
C HIS A 62 -21.91 -12.94 8.91
N TYR A 63 -22.46 -13.73 9.84
CA TYR A 63 -22.31 -15.19 9.89
C TYR A 63 -22.59 -15.90 8.59
N ASP A 64 -23.69 -15.55 7.90
CA ASP A 64 -24.09 -16.24 6.69
C ASP A 64 -23.16 -15.96 5.53
N GLU A 65 -22.75 -14.69 5.38
CA GLU A 65 -21.80 -14.28 4.36
C GLU A 65 -20.43 -14.90 4.65
N MET A 66 -19.95 -14.80 5.91
CA MET A 66 -18.69 -15.40 6.33
C MET A 66 -18.67 -16.91 6.07
N LYS A 67 -19.73 -17.61 6.49
CA LYS A 67 -19.85 -19.05 6.27
C LYS A 67 -19.85 -19.42 4.80
N TRP A 68 -20.58 -18.68 3.98
CA TRP A 68 -20.61 -18.92 2.55
C TRP A 68 -19.26 -18.68 1.89
N LEU A 69 -18.62 -17.53 2.13
CA LEU A 69 -17.30 -17.19 1.59
C LEU A 69 -16.23 -18.19 2.02
N TYR A 70 -16.22 -18.54 3.30
CA TYR A 70 -15.29 -19.53 3.85
C TYR A 70 -15.49 -20.91 3.21
N SER A 71 -16.74 -21.30 2.98
CA SER A 71 -17.07 -22.57 2.33
C SER A 71 -16.66 -22.62 0.85
N GLU A 72 -16.76 -21.49 0.12
CA GLU A 72 -16.29 -21.39 -1.27
C GLU A 72 -14.76 -21.54 -1.35
N LEU A 73 -14.00 -20.98 -0.39
CA LEU A 73 -12.54 -21.12 -0.34
C LEU A 73 -12.08 -22.51 0.11
N TYR A 74 -12.74 -23.08 1.12
CA TYR A 74 -12.26 -24.26 1.86
C TYR A 74 -13.18 -25.47 1.75
N HIS A 75 -13.93 -25.59 0.64
CA HIS A 75 -14.71 -26.78 0.29
C HIS A 75 -15.63 -27.28 1.41
N ASN A 76 -16.29 -26.36 2.12
CA ASN A 76 -17.20 -26.65 3.23
C ASN A 76 -16.53 -27.27 4.46
N ASP A 77 -15.27 -26.95 4.76
CA ASP A 77 -14.62 -27.36 6.01
C ASP A 77 -15.30 -26.70 7.22
N GLN A 78 -16.36 -27.36 7.71
CA GLN A 78 -17.14 -26.85 8.84
C GLN A 78 -16.33 -26.82 10.15
N GLN A 79 -15.32 -27.70 10.30
CA GLN A 79 -14.49 -27.71 11.50
C GLN A 79 -13.56 -26.50 11.53
N ALA A 80 -12.94 -26.18 10.41
CA ALA A 80 -12.08 -25.00 10.29
C ALA A 80 -12.90 -23.70 10.46
N PHE A 81 -14.12 -23.63 9.93
CA PHE A 81 -15.02 -22.49 10.12
C PHE A 81 -15.47 -22.32 11.57
N ASN A 82 -15.83 -23.42 12.25
CA ASN A 82 -16.20 -23.37 13.68
C ASN A 82 -15.03 -22.90 14.53
N TYR A 83 -13.82 -23.38 14.22
CA TYR A 83 -12.60 -22.89 14.89
C TYR A 83 -12.40 -21.38 14.64
N PHE A 84 -12.62 -20.89 13.42
CA PHE A 84 -12.56 -19.46 13.10
C PHE A 84 -13.51 -18.62 13.96
N CYS A 85 -14.75 -19.07 14.15
CA CYS A 85 -15.71 -18.40 15.02
C CYS A 85 -15.31 -18.43 16.52
N GLU A 86 -14.77 -19.55 16.98
CA GLU A 86 -14.29 -19.71 18.36
C GLU A 86 -13.06 -18.84 18.62
N MET A 87 -12.12 -18.79 17.67
CA MET A 87 -10.95 -17.93 17.73
C MET A 87 -11.37 -16.44 17.83
N MET A 88 -12.30 -15.97 16.99
CA MET A 88 -12.81 -14.60 17.08
C MET A 88 -13.40 -14.29 18.47
N TYR A 89 -14.14 -15.23 19.08
CA TYR A 89 -14.66 -15.04 20.41
C TYR A 89 -13.56 -14.92 21.46
N ASP A 90 -12.53 -15.75 21.38
CA ASP A 90 -11.38 -15.73 22.29
C ASP A 90 -10.68 -14.35 22.25
N TYR A 91 -10.49 -13.76 21.06
CA TYR A 91 -9.92 -12.42 20.93
C TYR A 91 -10.86 -11.33 21.43
N TYR A 92 -12.17 -11.43 21.15
CA TYR A 92 -13.16 -10.52 21.70
C TYR A 92 -13.21 -10.57 23.22
N GLU A 93 -13.20 -11.76 23.83
CA GLU A 93 -13.26 -11.92 25.29
C GLU A 93 -12.05 -11.27 25.97
N LYS A 94 -10.86 -11.46 25.41
CA LYS A 94 -9.60 -10.93 25.93
C LYS A 94 -9.35 -9.45 25.58
N ARG A 95 -10.14 -8.86 24.68
CA ARG A 95 -10.04 -7.44 24.38
C ARG A 95 -10.35 -6.60 25.61
N SER A 96 -9.48 -5.63 25.93
CA SER A 96 -9.59 -4.83 27.15
C SER A 96 -10.92 -4.06 27.22
N PRO A 97 -11.47 -3.81 28.42
CA PRO A 97 -12.70 -3.01 28.55
C PRO A 97 -12.59 -1.62 27.90
N LEU A 98 -11.44 -0.98 28.00
CA LEU A 98 -11.19 0.32 27.42
C LEU A 98 -11.25 0.30 25.87
N LEU A 99 -10.67 -0.73 25.25
CA LEU A 99 -10.75 -0.90 23.79
C LEU A 99 -12.18 -1.26 23.35
N LYS A 100 -12.95 -2.00 24.14
CA LYS A 100 -14.37 -2.27 23.86
C LYS A 100 -15.22 -0.99 23.90
N GLU A 101 -14.98 -0.09 24.87
CA GLU A 101 -15.64 1.24 24.90
C GLU A 101 -15.27 2.07 23.67
N TRP A 102 -14.01 1.99 23.22
CA TRP A 102 -13.54 2.65 22.03
C TRP A 102 -14.22 2.09 20.77
N ASP A 103 -14.37 0.75 20.69
CA ASP A 103 -15.09 0.09 19.61
C ASP A 103 -16.55 0.53 19.54
N GLU A 104 -17.25 0.61 20.68
CA GLU A 104 -18.64 1.05 20.72
C GLU A 104 -18.79 2.51 20.27
N ALA A 105 -17.87 3.39 20.67
CA ALA A 105 -17.87 4.78 20.26
C ALA A 105 -17.67 4.93 18.75
N ARG A 106 -16.76 4.15 18.16
CA ARG A 106 -16.47 4.16 16.71
C ARG A 106 -17.56 3.43 15.91
N GLU A 107 -18.12 2.34 16.41
CA GLU A 107 -19.29 1.68 15.77
C GLU A 107 -20.49 2.63 15.69
N ALA A 108 -20.65 3.54 16.67
CA ALA A 108 -21.67 4.58 16.64
C ALA A 108 -21.35 5.76 15.69
N SER A 109 -20.08 5.91 15.30
CA SER A 109 -19.60 6.95 14.38
C SER A 109 -18.64 6.33 13.36
N PRO A 110 -19.12 5.53 12.40
CA PRO A 110 -18.27 4.71 11.52
C PRO A 110 -17.35 5.54 10.61
N ASP A 111 -17.70 6.79 10.32
CA ASP A 111 -16.88 7.72 9.53
C ASP A 111 -15.89 8.54 10.37
N TRP A 112 -15.55 8.07 11.57
CA TRP A 112 -14.68 8.78 12.53
C TRP A 112 -13.31 9.20 11.94
N TYR A 113 -12.83 8.50 10.92
CA TYR A 113 -11.52 8.71 10.27
C TYR A 113 -11.57 9.61 9.04
N LYS A 114 -12.75 10.11 8.62
CA LYS A 114 -12.94 10.88 7.37
C LYS A 114 -12.92 12.39 7.56
N GLY A 115 -12.68 12.88 8.77
CA GLY A 115 -12.70 14.33 9.06
C GLY A 115 -11.59 15.11 8.35
N ASN A 116 -11.85 16.40 8.08
CA ASN A 116 -10.88 17.30 7.48
C ASN A 116 -9.69 17.63 8.40
N ASP A 117 -9.72 17.24 9.65
CA ASP A 117 -8.61 17.36 10.60
C ASP A 117 -7.73 16.12 10.69
N MET A 118 -8.06 15.04 9.96
CA MET A 118 -7.19 13.87 9.88
C MET A 118 -5.91 14.20 9.08
N LEU A 119 -4.78 13.97 9.72
CA LEU A 119 -3.44 14.11 9.14
C LEU A 119 -2.56 12.99 9.65
N GLY A 120 -1.96 12.23 8.72
CA GLY A 120 -1.07 11.12 9.04
C GLY A 120 0.40 11.47 8.97
N MET A 121 1.22 10.70 9.71
CA MET A 121 2.68 10.69 9.58
C MET A 121 3.17 9.25 9.59
N LEU A 122 3.91 8.88 8.53
CA LEU A 122 4.61 7.60 8.40
C LEU A 122 6.02 7.72 8.94
N MET A 123 6.50 6.71 9.66
CA MET A 123 7.88 6.69 10.17
C MET A 123 8.39 5.29 10.44
N TYR A 124 9.69 5.08 10.25
CA TYR A 124 10.40 4.00 10.90
C TYR A 124 10.69 4.39 12.35
N THR A 125 10.28 3.56 13.31
CA THR A 125 10.46 3.81 14.75
C THR A 125 11.92 4.05 15.14
N ASN A 126 12.85 3.24 14.59
CA ASN A 126 14.27 3.39 14.82
C ASN A 126 14.84 4.70 14.25
N CYS A 127 14.46 5.04 13.01
CA CYS A 127 14.96 6.24 12.34
C CYS A 127 14.40 7.52 12.99
N PHE A 128 13.15 7.51 13.43
CA PHE A 128 12.54 8.67 14.06
C PHE A 128 13.04 8.93 15.47
N ALA A 129 13.07 7.90 16.34
CA ALA A 129 13.38 8.12 17.76
C ALA A 129 14.09 6.93 18.44
N GLY A 130 14.69 6.03 17.67
CA GLY A 130 15.45 4.88 18.14
C GLY A 130 14.59 3.69 18.59
N ASN A 131 13.44 3.92 19.27
CA ASN A 131 12.55 2.88 19.74
C ASN A 131 11.18 3.44 20.15
N LEU A 132 10.22 2.57 20.53
CA LEU A 132 8.86 2.96 20.93
C LEU A 132 8.84 3.96 22.10
N LYS A 133 9.72 3.79 23.08
CA LYS A 133 9.83 4.75 24.22
C LYS A 133 10.36 6.10 23.76
N GLY A 134 11.19 6.12 22.72
CA GLY A 134 11.62 7.34 22.05
C GLY A 134 10.47 8.03 21.34
N VAL A 135 9.69 7.32 20.53
CA VAL A 135 8.48 7.85 19.87
C VAL A 135 7.52 8.46 20.90
N LYS A 136 7.25 7.72 22.00
CA LYS A 136 6.41 8.22 23.10
C LYS A 136 6.89 9.56 23.68
N LYS A 137 8.21 9.79 23.77
CA LYS A 137 8.77 11.07 24.23
C LYS A 137 8.58 12.23 23.24
N HIS A 138 8.40 11.91 21.96
CA HIS A 138 8.23 12.89 20.89
C HIS A 138 6.77 13.09 20.47
N LEU A 139 5.78 12.54 21.20
CA LEU A 139 4.36 12.72 20.89
C LEU A 139 3.94 14.20 20.90
N ASP A 140 4.58 15.04 21.72
CA ASP A 140 4.32 16.50 21.72
C ASP A 140 4.76 17.15 20.40
N TYR A 141 5.90 16.74 19.85
CA TYR A 141 6.35 17.18 18.53
C TYR A 141 5.40 16.72 17.42
N ILE A 142 5.00 15.44 17.43
CA ILE A 142 4.06 14.87 16.45
C ILE A 142 2.72 15.64 16.51
N GLN A 143 2.25 15.99 17.70
CA GLN A 143 1.06 16.81 17.89
C GLN A 143 1.24 18.25 17.41
N GLU A 144 2.42 18.85 17.61
CA GLU A 144 2.79 20.16 17.07
C GLU A 144 2.73 20.17 15.54
N CYS A 145 3.09 19.06 14.87
CA CYS A 145 2.93 18.86 13.44
C CYS A 145 1.46 18.66 13.00
N GLY A 146 0.46 18.75 13.88
CA GLY A 146 -0.96 18.58 13.55
C GLY A 146 -1.39 17.14 13.36
N VAL A 147 -0.49 16.19 13.54
CA VAL A 147 -0.71 14.76 13.26
C VAL A 147 -1.62 14.13 14.31
N ASN A 148 -2.61 13.38 13.84
CA ASN A 148 -3.52 12.55 14.65
C ASN A 148 -3.67 11.12 14.13
N TYR A 149 -2.88 10.73 13.11
CA TYR A 149 -2.75 9.39 12.59
C TYR A 149 -1.27 9.02 12.49
N LEU A 150 -0.78 8.17 13.40
CA LEU A 150 0.60 7.75 13.48
C LEU A 150 0.77 6.38 12.84
N HIS A 151 1.51 6.31 11.73
CA HIS A 151 1.83 5.05 11.07
C HIS A 151 3.26 4.62 11.36
N LEU A 152 3.42 3.57 12.15
CA LEU A 152 4.71 2.94 12.43
C LEU A 152 5.00 1.89 11.36
N MET A 153 6.05 2.09 10.59
CA MET A 153 6.56 1.13 9.60
C MET A 153 6.95 -0.18 10.29
N PRO A 154 7.25 -1.28 9.57
CA PRO A 154 7.30 -2.61 10.17
C PRO A 154 8.00 -2.63 11.52
N LEU A 155 7.28 -3.10 12.52
CA LEU A 155 7.69 -3.08 13.93
C LEU A 155 7.94 -4.48 14.51
N LEU A 156 7.43 -5.52 13.84
CA LEU A 156 7.46 -6.89 14.33
C LEU A 156 8.84 -7.53 14.16
N GLU A 157 9.10 -8.58 14.95
CA GLU A 157 10.39 -9.27 14.96
C GLU A 157 10.77 -9.77 13.57
N SER A 158 11.98 -9.42 13.11
CA SER A 158 12.54 -9.80 11.81
C SER A 158 14.06 -9.99 11.93
N PRO A 159 14.71 -10.81 11.06
CA PRO A 159 16.17 -10.95 11.05
C PRO A 159 16.87 -9.62 10.70
N LYS A 160 18.04 -9.38 11.29
CA LYS A 160 18.77 -8.10 11.11
C LYS A 160 19.35 -7.89 9.70
N ASP A 161 19.79 -8.98 9.07
CA ASP A 161 20.53 -8.97 7.81
C ASP A 161 19.69 -9.35 6.59
N ARG A 162 18.49 -9.88 6.82
CA ARG A 162 17.56 -10.37 5.78
C ARG A 162 16.14 -9.97 6.14
N SER A 163 15.89 -8.69 6.35
CA SER A 163 14.62 -8.20 6.83
C SER A 163 13.76 -7.48 5.78
N ASP A 164 14.38 -7.02 4.68
CA ASP A 164 13.69 -6.14 3.71
C ASP A 164 12.99 -4.95 4.41
N GLY A 165 13.74 -4.22 5.25
CA GLY A 165 13.17 -3.11 6.01
C GLY A 165 12.14 -3.51 7.08
N GLY A 166 12.18 -4.78 7.55
CA GLY A 166 11.24 -5.32 8.55
C GLY A 166 10.10 -6.15 7.96
N TYR A 167 9.99 -6.24 6.62
CA TYR A 167 8.91 -7.00 5.97
C TYR A 167 9.13 -8.53 5.95
N ALA A 168 10.31 -9.04 6.33
CA ALA A 168 10.52 -10.47 6.54
C ALA A 168 10.22 -10.85 8.00
N VAL A 169 8.94 -10.91 8.38
CA VAL A 169 8.50 -11.13 9.77
C VAL A 169 8.80 -12.55 10.22
N SER A 170 9.52 -12.70 11.34
CA SER A 170 9.86 -13.97 11.97
C SER A 170 8.94 -14.33 13.15
N ASP A 171 8.25 -13.34 13.74
CA ASP A 171 7.25 -13.54 14.80
C ASP A 171 6.23 -12.39 14.78
N PHE A 172 4.97 -12.68 14.47
CA PHE A 172 3.88 -11.71 14.41
C PHE A 172 3.37 -11.24 15.78
N ARG A 173 3.85 -11.84 16.87
CA ARG A 173 3.41 -11.54 18.23
C ARG A 173 4.48 -10.87 19.06
N LYS A 174 5.59 -10.51 18.45
CA LYS A 174 6.68 -9.80 19.10
C LYS A 174 7.09 -8.57 18.33
N VAL A 175 7.34 -7.51 19.06
CA VAL A 175 8.05 -6.34 18.55
C VAL A 175 9.53 -6.69 18.41
N GLN A 176 10.19 -6.14 17.39
CA GLN A 176 11.64 -6.22 17.21
C GLN A 176 12.34 -5.81 18.51
N PRO A 177 13.20 -6.67 19.10
CA PRO A 177 13.74 -6.44 20.46
C PRO A 177 14.42 -5.08 20.65
N GLU A 178 15.04 -4.54 19.62
CA GLU A 178 15.69 -3.23 19.65
C GLU A 178 14.66 -2.08 19.71
N LEU A 179 13.46 -2.30 19.20
CA LEU A 179 12.39 -1.29 19.15
C LEU A 179 11.52 -1.30 20.42
N GLY A 180 11.45 -2.41 21.14
CA GLY A 180 10.67 -2.52 22.37
C GLY A 180 9.96 -3.85 22.54
N THR A 181 8.81 -3.81 23.21
CA THR A 181 7.97 -4.97 23.52
C THR A 181 6.52 -4.71 23.07
N MET A 182 5.69 -5.75 23.05
CA MET A 182 4.24 -5.60 22.82
C MET A 182 3.59 -4.70 23.89
N ASP A 183 4.04 -4.75 25.13
CA ASP A 183 3.59 -3.85 26.20
C ASP A 183 3.98 -2.39 25.92
N ASP A 184 5.18 -2.15 25.36
CA ASP A 184 5.61 -0.81 24.96
C ASP A 184 4.73 -0.27 23.81
N LEU A 185 4.33 -1.13 22.85
CA LEU A 185 3.38 -0.78 21.80
C LEU A 185 2.02 -0.41 22.38
N ALA A 186 1.46 -1.24 23.25
CA ALA A 186 0.19 -0.97 23.90
C ALA A 186 0.22 0.33 24.72
N ALA A 187 1.32 0.58 25.46
CA ALA A 187 1.49 1.82 26.22
C ALA A 187 1.64 3.06 25.31
N LEU A 188 2.25 2.94 24.13
CA LEU A 188 2.29 4.02 23.15
C LEU A 188 0.90 4.28 22.57
N ALA A 189 0.17 3.22 22.18
CA ALA A 189 -1.19 3.32 21.65
C ALA A 189 -2.15 3.99 22.66
N ASP A 190 -2.07 3.63 23.94
CA ASP A 190 -2.87 4.27 24.98
C ASP A 190 -2.58 5.77 25.11
N ASP A 191 -1.29 6.18 25.10
CA ASP A 191 -0.91 7.59 25.11
C ASP A 191 -1.40 8.33 23.85
N CYS A 192 -1.34 7.69 22.66
CA CYS A 192 -1.89 8.23 21.43
C CYS A 192 -3.41 8.43 21.56
N HIS A 193 -4.14 7.44 22.05
CA HIS A 193 -5.59 7.51 22.26
C HIS A 193 -5.98 8.66 23.22
N THR A 194 -5.24 8.85 24.33
CA THR A 194 -5.52 9.98 25.24
C THR A 194 -5.35 11.34 24.58
N ARG A 195 -4.53 11.44 23.53
CA ARG A 195 -4.29 12.65 22.71
C ARG A 195 -5.25 12.78 21.53
N GLY A 196 -6.11 11.76 21.29
CA GLY A 196 -7.00 11.71 20.13
C GLY A 196 -6.25 11.33 18.84
N MET A 197 -5.14 10.62 18.97
CA MET A 197 -4.37 10.06 17.86
C MET A 197 -4.69 8.59 17.68
N CYS A 198 -4.73 8.09 16.44
CA CYS A 198 -4.82 6.67 16.14
C CYS A 198 -3.46 6.12 15.69
N VAL A 199 -3.27 4.81 15.88
CA VAL A 199 -2.02 4.10 15.55
C VAL A 199 -2.27 3.12 14.41
N CYS A 200 -1.45 3.21 13.37
CA CYS A 200 -1.42 2.26 12.26
C CYS A 200 -0.15 1.42 12.34
N LEU A 201 -0.28 0.14 11.99
CA LEU A 201 0.82 -0.80 11.92
C LEU A 201 0.73 -1.68 10.68
N ASP A 202 1.90 -1.99 10.09
CA ASP A 202 2.01 -2.93 8.98
C ASP A 202 1.72 -4.37 9.43
N PHE A 203 0.95 -5.06 8.61
CA PHE A 203 0.67 -6.49 8.76
C PHE A 203 1.02 -7.21 7.46
N VAL A 204 2.18 -7.87 7.47
CA VAL A 204 2.71 -8.62 6.33
C VAL A 204 1.94 -9.92 6.18
N MET A 205 1.01 -9.98 5.23
CA MET A 205 0.11 -11.13 5.11
C MET A 205 0.47 -12.09 3.97
N ASN A 206 1.28 -11.67 2.98
CA ASN A 206 1.63 -12.53 1.86
C ASN A 206 2.67 -13.61 2.18
N HIS A 207 3.60 -13.33 3.08
CA HIS A 207 4.76 -14.17 3.35
C HIS A 207 5.25 -14.06 4.80
N THR A 208 6.14 -14.97 5.19
CA THR A 208 6.92 -14.86 6.42
C THR A 208 8.40 -14.92 6.11
N SER A 209 9.25 -14.53 7.07
CA SER A 209 10.67 -14.86 7.03
C SER A 209 10.90 -16.38 7.00
N GLU A 210 11.96 -16.82 6.35
CA GLU A 210 12.45 -18.20 6.47
C GLU A 210 12.88 -18.58 7.90
N ASP A 211 13.03 -17.57 8.79
CA ASP A 211 13.31 -17.72 10.21
C ASP A 211 12.04 -17.75 11.08
N HIS A 212 10.85 -17.68 10.51
CA HIS A 212 9.60 -17.89 11.23
C HIS A 212 9.50 -19.33 11.76
N GLU A 213 8.85 -19.54 12.90
CA GLU A 213 8.71 -20.87 13.50
C GLU A 213 8.11 -21.90 12.52
N TRP A 214 7.12 -21.48 11.73
CA TRP A 214 6.54 -22.36 10.70
C TRP A 214 7.56 -22.75 9.64
N ALA A 215 8.38 -21.81 9.20
CA ALA A 215 9.42 -22.04 8.19
C ALA A 215 10.51 -22.97 8.74
N LYS A 216 10.97 -22.78 9.99
CA LYS A 216 11.93 -23.67 10.65
C LYS A 216 11.42 -25.12 10.75
N ARG A 217 10.15 -25.30 11.07
CA ARG A 217 9.54 -26.63 11.14
C ARG A 217 9.31 -27.23 9.75
N ALA A 218 8.99 -26.42 8.76
CA ALA A 218 8.91 -26.85 7.36
C ALA A 218 10.28 -27.29 6.82
N LYS A 219 11.38 -26.56 7.15
CA LYS A 219 12.77 -26.95 6.87
C LYS A 219 13.10 -28.31 7.49
N ALA A 220 12.64 -28.56 8.72
CA ALA A 220 12.82 -29.84 9.41
C ALA A 220 12.01 -31.02 8.82
N GLY A 221 11.23 -30.77 7.77
CA GLY A 221 10.45 -31.81 7.05
C GLY A 221 9.08 -32.10 7.65
N GLU A 222 8.57 -31.26 8.59
CA GLU A 222 7.23 -31.44 9.15
C GLU A 222 6.18 -31.05 8.10
N LYS A 223 5.47 -32.05 7.60
CA LYS A 223 4.53 -31.90 6.48
C LYS A 223 3.41 -30.87 6.77
N GLU A 224 2.89 -30.84 7.98
CA GLU A 224 1.87 -29.88 8.40
C GLU A 224 2.35 -28.43 8.21
N TYR A 225 3.63 -28.16 8.42
CA TYR A 225 4.23 -26.83 8.26
C TYR A 225 4.67 -26.57 6.82
N GLN A 226 5.10 -27.60 6.08
CA GLN A 226 5.31 -27.45 4.63
C GLN A 226 4.01 -27.08 3.90
N ASP A 227 2.86 -27.60 4.34
CA ASP A 227 1.54 -27.29 3.77
C ASP A 227 1.05 -25.84 4.04
N ARG A 228 1.74 -25.12 4.93
CA ARG A 228 1.50 -23.68 5.17
C ARG A 228 2.15 -22.79 4.11
N PHE A 229 3.06 -23.34 3.31
CA PHE A 229 3.80 -22.69 2.22
C PHE A 229 3.60 -23.46 0.93
N PHE A 230 4.25 -23.02 -0.14
CA PHE A 230 4.25 -23.71 -1.43
C PHE A 230 5.58 -24.42 -1.63
N PHE A 231 5.66 -25.69 -1.21
CA PHE A 231 6.83 -26.56 -1.36
C PHE A 231 6.65 -27.56 -2.48
N TYR A 232 7.68 -27.72 -3.33
CA TYR A 232 7.73 -28.65 -4.46
C TYR A 232 9.00 -29.51 -4.41
N ASP A 233 8.90 -30.76 -4.85
CA ASP A 233 10.02 -31.70 -4.83
C ASP A 233 11.09 -31.33 -5.87
N ASP A 234 10.71 -30.66 -6.95
CA ASP A 234 11.59 -30.23 -8.04
C ASP A 234 11.06 -28.97 -8.74
N TRP A 235 11.76 -28.54 -9.78
CA TRP A 235 11.42 -27.34 -10.56
C TRP A 235 10.30 -27.53 -11.60
N THR A 236 9.63 -28.69 -11.67
CA THR A 236 8.60 -28.98 -12.67
C THR A 236 7.40 -28.04 -12.53
N ILE A 237 6.80 -27.99 -11.35
CA ILE A 237 5.66 -27.10 -11.06
C ILE A 237 6.10 -25.61 -10.97
N PRO A 238 7.20 -25.26 -10.25
CA PRO A 238 7.72 -23.89 -10.25
C PRO A 238 7.92 -23.31 -11.65
N SER A 239 8.48 -24.10 -12.59
CA SER A 239 8.68 -23.65 -13.98
C SER A 239 7.37 -23.37 -14.74
N GLU A 240 6.24 -23.97 -14.35
CA GLU A 240 4.93 -23.63 -14.91
C GLU A 240 4.41 -22.28 -14.36
N PHE A 241 4.62 -22.02 -13.06
CA PHE A 241 4.30 -20.70 -12.46
C PHE A 241 5.11 -19.57 -13.11
N GLU A 242 6.42 -19.77 -13.31
CA GLU A 242 7.31 -18.75 -13.90
C GLU A 242 6.89 -18.29 -15.31
N LYS A 243 6.05 -19.06 -16.02
CA LYS A 243 5.51 -18.66 -17.33
C LYS A 243 4.47 -17.53 -17.23
N THR A 244 3.82 -17.38 -16.09
CA THR A 244 2.66 -16.48 -15.93
C THR A 244 2.80 -15.51 -14.78
N VAL A 245 3.65 -15.79 -13.79
CA VAL A 245 3.86 -14.94 -12.61
C VAL A 245 4.95 -13.92 -12.91
N PRO A 246 4.63 -12.61 -12.92
CA PRO A 246 5.64 -11.57 -13.11
C PRO A 246 6.57 -11.47 -11.90
N GLN A 247 7.84 -11.21 -12.13
CA GLN A 247 8.82 -10.94 -11.07
C GLN A 247 8.62 -9.53 -10.51
N VAL A 248 8.69 -9.39 -9.19
CA VAL A 248 8.54 -8.09 -8.51
C VAL A 248 9.85 -7.31 -8.52
N PHE A 249 10.97 -8.01 -8.26
CA PHE A 249 12.31 -7.42 -8.23
C PHE A 249 13.25 -8.15 -9.21
N PRO A 250 13.08 -7.96 -10.53
CA PRO A 250 13.80 -8.76 -11.55
C PRO A 250 15.33 -8.57 -11.54
N GLN A 251 15.85 -7.50 -10.94
CA GLN A 251 17.29 -7.21 -10.87
C GLN A 251 17.88 -7.60 -9.51
N THR A 252 17.19 -7.30 -8.41
CA THR A 252 17.71 -7.50 -7.04
C THR A 252 17.33 -8.86 -6.45
N ALA A 253 16.16 -9.42 -6.83
CA ALA A 253 15.69 -10.73 -6.38
C ALA A 253 15.00 -11.47 -7.54
N PRO A 254 15.76 -11.97 -8.54
CA PRO A 254 15.20 -12.59 -9.74
C PRO A 254 14.55 -13.95 -9.45
N GLY A 255 13.41 -14.22 -10.09
CA GLY A 255 12.62 -15.42 -9.93
C GLY A 255 11.52 -15.28 -8.88
N ASN A 256 10.64 -16.31 -8.81
CA ASN A 256 9.57 -16.39 -7.82
C ASN A 256 9.72 -17.65 -6.94
N PHE A 257 10.85 -18.35 -7.02
CA PHE A 257 11.10 -19.60 -6.30
C PHE A 257 12.56 -19.71 -5.89
N SER A 258 12.78 -20.31 -4.72
CA SER A 258 14.11 -20.53 -4.15
C SER A 258 14.29 -21.99 -3.75
N TRP A 259 15.53 -22.51 -3.84
CA TRP A 259 15.87 -23.83 -3.35
C TRP A 259 16.14 -23.79 -1.84
N CYS A 260 15.43 -24.62 -1.08
CA CYS A 260 15.65 -24.81 0.35
C CYS A 260 16.50 -26.08 0.57
N GLU A 261 17.77 -25.90 0.90
CA GLU A 261 18.74 -27.01 1.06
C GLU A 261 18.33 -27.96 2.18
N GLU A 262 17.85 -27.44 3.32
CA GLU A 262 17.52 -28.23 4.50
C GLU A 262 16.35 -29.17 4.24
N ALA A 263 15.35 -28.72 3.46
CA ALA A 263 14.20 -29.53 3.09
C ALA A 263 14.42 -30.35 1.82
N GLY A 264 15.49 -30.04 1.02
CA GLY A 264 15.72 -30.63 -0.29
C GLY A 264 14.59 -30.37 -1.27
N LYS A 265 13.99 -29.17 -1.24
CA LYS A 265 12.78 -28.80 -1.98
C LYS A 265 12.86 -27.35 -2.48
N VAL A 266 12.02 -27.05 -3.48
CA VAL A 266 11.81 -25.68 -3.97
C VAL A 266 10.65 -25.06 -3.19
N VAL A 267 10.79 -23.78 -2.76
CA VAL A 267 9.77 -23.00 -2.09
C VAL A 267 9.45 -21.73 -2.87
N MET A 268 8.18 -21.30 -2.86
CA MET A 268 7.75 -20.05 -3.51
C MET A 268 8.18 -18.83 -2.70
N THR A 269 8.77 -17.84 -3.42
CA THR A 269 9.36 -16.62 -2.84
C THR A 269 9.11 -15.45 -3.80
N THR A 270 7.89 -14.91 -3.80
CA THR A 270 7.46 -13.86 -4.75
C THR A 270 8.31 -12.58 -4.65
N PHE A 271 8.85 -12.26 -3.46
CA PHE A 271 9.66 -11.07 -3.20
C PHE A 271 11.13 -11.43 -3.05
N TRP A 272 11.61 -11.65 -1.84
CA TRP A 272 13.00 -12.03 -1.59
C TRP A 272 13.14 -13.54 -1.33
N PRO A 273 14.29 -14.16 -1.62
CA PRO A 273 14.51 -15.60 -1.38
C PRO A 273 14.27 -16.06 0.06
N TYR A 274 14.37 -15.16 1.04
CA TYR A 274 14.14 -15.41 2.46
C TYR A 274 12.71 -15.05 2.93
N GLN A 275 11.82 -14.62 2.01
CA GLN A 275 10.40 -14.32 2.24
C GLN A 275 9.55 -15.43 1.59
N TRP A 276 9.04 -16.36 2.41
CA TRP A 276 8.33 -17.53 1.92
C TRP A 276 6.83 -17.32 1.86
N ASP A 277 6.26 -17.51 0.69
CA ASP A 277 4.85 -17.23 0.41
C ASP A 277 3.92 -18.18 1.16
N LEU A 278 2.95 -17.61 1.85
CA LEU A 278 1.94 -18.31 2.64
C LEU A 278 0.85 -18.91 1.76
N ASN A 279 0.50 -20.17 2.06
CA ASN A 279 -0.52 -20.92 1.32
C ASN A 279 -1.93 -20.68 1.91
N TYR A 280 -2.62 -19.66 1.48
CA TYR A 280 -3.98 -19.34 1.92
C TYR A 280 -5.05 -20.34 1.39
N ALA A 281 -4.73 -21.29 0.54
CA ALA A 281 -5.62 -22.42 0.27
C ALA A 281 -5.73 -23.39 1.46
N ASN A 282 -4.82 -23.25 2.44
CA ASN A 282 -4.89 -23.96 3.71
C ASN A 282 -5.64 -23.09 4.74
N PRO A 283 -6.83 -23.51 5.23
CA PRO A 283 -7.63 -22.73 6.19
C PRO A 283 -6.91 -22.43 7.51
N VAL A 284 -5.92 -23.27 7.89
CA VAL A 284 -5.12 -23.04 9.09
C VAL A 284 -4.30 -21.75 8.95
N VAL A 285 -3.73 -21.48 7.76
CA VAL A 285 -2.97 -20.26 7.50
C VAL A 285 -3.87 -19.03 7.64
N PHE A 286 -5.05 -19.05 7.00
CA PHE A 286 -5.98 -17.94 7.10
C PHE A 286 -6.42 -17.67 8.55
N ASN A 287 -6.77 -18.72 9.29
CA ASN A 287 -7.22 -18.58 10.66
C ASN A 287 -6.11 -18.05 11.59
N ASP A 288 -4.89 -18.59 11.48
CA ASP A 288 -3.75 -18.18 12.29
C ASP A 288 -3.33 -16.74 11.97
N MET A 289 -3.25 -16.36 10.68
CA MET A 289 -2.93 -14.98 10.27
C MET A 289 -4.01 -13.98 10.69
N THR A 290 -5.30 -14.35 10.61
CA THR A 290 -6.37 -13.50 11.15
C THR A 290 -6.25 -13.35 12.66
N ALA A 291 -5.88 -14.41 13.39
CA ALA A 291 -5.63 -14.35 14.83
C ALA A 291 -4.47 -13.40 15.16
N ASP A 292 -3.38 -13.42 14.39
CA ASP A 292 -2.25 -12.51 14.57
C ASP A 292 -2.64 -11.05 14.29
N MET A 293 -3.45 -10.79 13.27
CA MET A 293 -4.04 -9.46 13.02
C MET A 293 -4.87 -8.97 14.22
N LEU A 294 -5.77 -9.81 14.75
CA LEU A 294 -6.60 -9.48 15.91
C LEU A 294 -5.77 -9.29 17.20
N ASN A 295 -4.62 -9.97 17.30
CA ASN A 295 -3.68 -9.74 18.39
C ASN A 295 -3.14 -8.31 18.39
N LEU A 296 -2.74 -7.78 17.23
CA LEU A 296 -2.31 -6.38 17.10
C LEU A 296 -3.43 -5.41 17.47
N CYS A 297 -4.66 -5.67 17.03
CA CYS A 297 -5.83 -4.87 17.40
C CYS A 297 -6.05 -4.85 18.92
N ASN A 298 -5.79 -5.95 19.61
CA ASN A 298 -5.89 -6.05 21.07
C ASN A 298 -4.78 -5.29 21.83
N HIS A 299 -3.68 -4.96 21.13
CA HIS A 299 -2.62 -4.08 21.66
C HIS A 299 -2.87 -2.59 21.33
N GLY A 300 -4.06 -2.24 20.85
CA GLY A 300 -4.47 -0.85 20.64
C GLY A 300 -4.13 -0.31 19.24
N VAL A 301 -3.78 -1.18 18.29
CA VAL A 301 -3.63 -0.77 16.88
C VAL A 301 -5.01 -0.50 16.30
N ASP A 302 -5.19 0.69 15.73
CA ASP A 302 -6.46 1.19 15.20
C ASP A 302 -6.62 0.94 13.71
N ILE A 303 -5.50 0.89 12.99
CA ILE A 303 -5.47 0.73 11.54
C ILE A 303 -4.44 -0.36 11.21
N ILE A 304 -4.88 -1.38 10.50
CA ILE A 304 -4.02 -2.45 10.00
C ILE A 304 -3.71 -2.18 8.52
N ARG A 305 -2.45 -1.90 8.20
CA ARG A 305 -2.01 -1.84 6.81
C ARG A 305 -1.72 -3.25 6.32
N LEU A 306 -2.55 -3.73 5.40
CA LEU A 306 -2.40 -5.03 4.76
C LEU A 306 -1.34 -4.93 3.66
N ASP A 307 -0.15 -5.44 3.96
CA ASP A 307 0.99 -5.45 3.04
C ASP A 307 0.77 -6.42 1.88
N ALA A 308 1.24 -6.04 0.69
CA ALA A 308 1.23 -6.87 -0.52
C ALA A 308 -0.12 -7.57 -0.78
N THR A 309 -1.23 -6.91 -0.48
CA THR A 309 -2.60 -7.46 -0.54
C THR A 309 -2.91 -8.22 -1.83
N PRO A 310 -2.55 -7.74 -3.05
CA PRO A 310 -2.89 -8.42 -4.30
C PRO A 310 -2.30 -9.81 -4.47
N TYR A 311 -1.28 -10.15 -3.72
CA TYR A 311 -0.45 -11.34 -3.95
C TYR A 311 -0.83 -12.56 -3.12
N ILE A 312 -1.72 -12.45 -2.13
CA ILE A 312 -1.96 -13.48 -1.11
C ILE A 312 -2.56 -14.80 -1.61
N TRP A 313 -3.05 -14.89 -2.85
CA TRP A 313 -3.56 -16.14 -3.44
C TRP A 313 -2.76 -16.56 -4.64
N LYS A 314 -2.40 -17.85 -4.69
CA LYS A 314 -1.58 -18.42 -5.76
C LYS A 314 -2.35 -19.51 -6.52
N GLU A 315 -2.33 -19.41 -7.85
CA GLU A 315 -2.97 -20.38 -8.74
C GLU A 315 -2.13 -20.53 -10.02
N ILE A 316 -1.75 -21.77 -10.35
CA ILE A 316 -0.93 -22.06 -11.53
C ILE A 316 -1.64 -21.59 -12.82
N GLY A 317 -0.88 -21.04 -13.76
CA GLY A 317 -1.42 -20.52 -15.01
C GLY A 317 -2.08 -19.13 -14.90
N THR A 318 -1.97 -18.49 -13.73
CA THR A 318 -2.41 -17.13 -13.47
C THR A 318 -1.22 -16.23 -13.12
N PRO A 319 -1.38 -14.91 -13.08
CA PRO A 319 -0.31 -14.02 -12.60
C PRO A 319 -0.13 -14.01 -11.07
N CYS A 320 -0.84 -14.85 -10.31
CA CYS A 320 -0.84 -14.92 -8.85
C CYS A 320 -1.03 -13.57 -8.16
N ARG A 321 -1.80 -12.68 -8.77
CA ARG A 321 -2.17 -11.38 -8.20
C ARG A 321 -3.54 -10.93 -8.71
N ASN A 322 -4.27 -10.17 -7.88
CA ASN A 322 -5.65 -9.70 -8.15
C ASN A 322 -6.63 -10.84 -8.46
N LEU A 323 -6.44 -11.99 -7.86
CA LEU A 323 -7.34 -13.13 -8.05
C LEU A 323 -8.63 -12.95 -7.21
N PRO A 324 -9.77 -13.50 -7.63
CA PRO A 324 -11.03 -13.34 -6.90
C PRO A 324 -10.97 -13.80 -5.43
N GLN A 325 -10.13 -14.78 -5.14
CA GLN A 325 -9.94 -15.31 -3.78
C GLN A 325 -9.27 -14.29 -2.85
N VAL A 326 -8.43 -13.39 -3.40
CA VAL A 326 -7.84 -12.29 -2.62
C VAL A 326 -8.94 -11.42 -2.03
N HIS A 327 -9.90 -11.00 -2.85
CA HIS A 327 -11.05 -10.20 -2.42
C HIS A 327 -11.89 -10.93 -1.35
N THR A 328 -12.06 -12.26 -1.52
CA THR A 328 -12.79 -13.08 -0.53
C THR A 328 -12.06 -13.12 0.82
N LEU A 329 -10.73 -13.27 0.82
CA LEU A 329 -9.91 -13.27 2.05
C LEU A 329 -9.96 -11.92 2.76
N VAL A 330 -9.78 -10.82 2.02
CA VAL A 330 -9.85 -9.45 2.59
C VAL A 330 -11.23 -9.17 3.16
N ARG A 331 -12.31 -9.57 2.46
CA ARG A 331 -13.68 -9.43 2.95
C ARG A 331 -13.92 -10.23 4.24
N LEU A 332 -13.39 -11.45 4.34
CA LEU A 332 -13.46 -12.26 5.57
C LEU A 332 -12.70 -11.60 6.73
N MET A 333 -11.51 -11.05 6.49
CA MET A 333 -10.75 -10.30 7.51
C MET A 333 -11.49 -9.03 7.95
N HIS A 334 -12.09 -8.30 7.00
CA HIS A 334 -12.93 -7.15 7.32
C HIS A 334 -14.09 -7.53 8.26
N MET A 335 -14.86 -8.56 7.91
CA MET A 335 -15.95 -9.01 8.76
C MET A 335 -15.47 -9.53 10.12
N ALA A 336 -14.29 -10.17 10.20
CA ALA A 336 -13.70 -10.58 11.45
C ALA A 336 -13.36 -9.38 12.34
N SER A 337 -12.82 -8.30 11.79
CA SER A 337 -12.59 -7.06 12.53
C SER A 337 -13.89 -6.42 12.99
N GLU A 338 -14.94 -6.36 12.16
CA GLU A 338 -16.26 -5.82 12.54
C GLU A 338 -16.92 -6.62 13.68
N VAL A 339 -16.63 -7.92 13.78
CA VAL A 339 -17.14 -8.76 14.87
C VAL A 339 -16.37 -8.54 16.18
N VAL A 340 -15.05 -8.47 16.11
CA VAL A 340 -14.17 -8.47 17.31
C VAL A 340 -13.83 -7.06 17.77
N CYS A 341 -13.45 -6.18 16.84
CA CYS A 341 -12.90 -4.84 17.06
C CYS A 341 -13.41 -3.84 16.02
N PRO A 342 -14.71 -3.51 15.95
CA PRO A 342 -15.32 -2.73 14.89
C PRO A 342 -14.78 -1.30 14.76
N GLY A 343 -13.99 -0.84 15.72
CA GLY A 343 -13.27 0.42 15.64
C GLY A 343 -11.97 0.36 14.84
N THR A 344 -11.54 -0.83 14.40
CA THR A 344 -10.30 -1.03 13.65
C THR A 344 -10.56 -0.96 12.14
N LEU A 345 -9.67 -0.27 11.42
CA LEU A 345 -9.76 -0.08 9.98
C LEU A 345 -8.73 -0.94 9.25
N LEU A 346 -9.04 -1.33 8.00
CA LEU A 346 -8.11 -1.99 7.09
C LEU A 346 -7.67 -1.02 6.01
N LEU A 347 -6.36 -0.82 5.88
CA LEU A 347 -5.71 -0.06 4.83
C LEU A 347 -5.01 -1.04 3.87
N GLY A 348 -5.51 -1.18 2.65
CA GLY A 348 -4.92 -2.09 1.66
C GLY A 348 -3.78 -1.44 0.88
N GLU A 349 -2.64 -2.14 0.80
CA GLU A 349 -1.60 -1.77 -0.14
C GLU A 349 -1.81 -2.45 -1.47
N VAL A 350 -2.11 -1.65 -2.49
CA VAL A 350 -2.37 -2.11 -3.86
C VAL A 350 -1.67 -1.16 -4.84
N VAL A 351 -0.42 -1.46 -5.17
CA VAL A 351 0.41 -0.62 -6.07
C VAL A 351 0.17 -1.04 -7.51
N MET A 352 -0.88 -0.50 -8.12
CA MET A 352 -1.31 -0.83 -9.49
C MET A 352 -2.04 0.36 -10.13
N GLU A 353 -2.39 0.22 -11.42
CA GLU A 353 -3.24 1.18 -12.12
C GLU A 353 -4.64 1.29 -11.47
N PRO A 354 -5.32 2.45 -11.56
CA PRO A 354 -6.56 2.75 -10.83
C PRO A 354 -7.66 1.70 -11.01
N SER A 355 -7.79 1.14 -12.19
CA SER A 355 -8.80 0.12 -12.51
C SER A 355 -8.66 -1.17 -11.69
N LYS A 356 -7.46 -1.43 -11.16
CA LYS A 356 -7.15 -2.59 -10.31
C LYS A 356 -7.11 -2.27 -8.82
N VAL A 357 -6.92 -0.99 -8.47
CA VAL A 357 -6.93 -0.52 -7.08
C VAL A 357 -8.36 -0.45 -6.53
N VAL A 358 -9.25 0.22 -7.23
CA VAL A 358 -10.64 0.51 -6.79
C VAL A 358 -11.41 -0.73 -6.34
N PRO A 359 -11.31 -1.92 -6.99
CA PRO A 359 -12.01 -3.12 -6.54
C PRO A 359 -11.74 -3.54 -5.08
N TYR A 360 -10.60 -3.15 -4.51
CA TYR A 360 -10.23 -3.49 -3.12
C TYR A 360 -10.98 -2.67 -2.05
N PHE A 361 -11.75 -1.65 -2.45
CA PHE A 361 -12.76 -1.08 -1.57
C PHE A 361 -13.97 -2.01 -1.39
N GLY A 362 -14.14 -3.00 -2.29
CA GLY A 362 -15.35 -3.80 -2.38
C GLY A 362 -16.52 -2.98 -2.93
N THR A 363 -17.71 -3.21 -2.38
CA THR A 363 -18.90 -2.39 -2.66
C THR A 363 -19.34 -1.68 -1.37
N ILE A 364 -20.16 -0.62 -1.47
CA ILE A 364 -20.62 0.15 -0.30
C ILE A 364 -21.33 -0.73 0.74
N ASP A 365 -22.09 -1.72 0.28
CA ASP A 365 -22.80 -2.68 1.13
C ASP A 365 -21.97 -3.91 1.55
N LYS A 366 -20.81 -4.09 0.92
CA LYS A 366 -19.85 -5.18 1.19
C LYS A 366 -18.42 -4.66 1.07
N PRO A 367 -17.97 -3.84 2.01
CA PRO A 367 -16.64 -3.28 1.97
C PRO A 367 -15.56 -4.35 2.20
N GLU A 368 -14.42 -4.17 1.57
CA GLU A 368 -13.19 -4.94 1.76
C GLU A 368 -12.20 -4.11 2.57
N CYS A 369 -11.44 -3.22 1.95
CA CYS A 369 -10.61 -2.27 2.68
C CYS A 369 -11.39 -0.98 2.97
N HIS A 370 -11.17 -0.39 4.14
CA HIS A 370 -11.72 0.92 4.49
C HIS A 370 -11.00 2.04 3.74
N MET A 371 -9.71 1.85 3.51
CA MET A 371 -8.81 2.81 2.88
C MET A 371 -7.86 2.11 1.92
N LEU A 372 -7.43 2.84 0.88
CA LEU A 372 -6.40 2.41 -0.08
C LEU A 372 -5.42 3.55 -0.34
N TYR A 373 -4.18 3.24 -0.70
CA TYR A 373 -3.21 4.23 -1.12
C TYR A 373 -3.55 4.82 -2.49
N ASN A 374 -3.44 6.14 -2.65
CA ASN A 374 -3.64 6.85 -3.92
C ASN A 374 -2.33 6.88 -4.73
N VAL A 375 -1.84 5.70 -5.08
CA VAL A 375 -0.53 5.50 -5.73
C VAL A 375 -0.46 6.21 -7.09
N THR A 376 -1.51 6.11 -7.90
CA THR A 376 -1.50 6.66 -9.27
C THR A 376 -1.50 8.19 -9.24
N THR A 377 -2.21 8.82 -8.30
CA THR A 377 -2.16 10.28 -8.14
C THR A 377 -0.78 10.73 -7.67
N MET A 378 -0.16 10.01 -6.75
CA MET A 378 1.22 10.26 -6.30
C MET A 378 2.21 10.19 -7.49
N ALA A 379 2.20 9.13 -8.28
CA ALA A 379 3.06 8.97 -9.45
C ALA A 379 2.79 10.05 -10.52
N SER A 380 1.51 10.39 -10.77
CA SER A 380 1.11 11.45 -11.70
C SER A 380 1.54 12.83 -11.22
N THR A 381 1.64 13.05 -9.91
CA THR A 381 2.17 14.31 -9.35
C THR A 381 3.64 14.48 -9.67
N TRP A 382 4.47 13.47 -9.44
CA TRP A 382 5.89 13.51 -9.79
C TRP A 382 6.14 13.54 -11.29
N HIS A 383 5.29 12.89 -12.10
CA HIS A 383 5.26 13.07 -13.55
C HIS A 383 5.04 14.54 -13.91
N THR A 384 4.06 15.20 -13.28
CA THR A 384 3.74 16.61 -13.55
C THR A 384 4.87 17.54 -13.13
N VAL A 385 5.55 17.27 -12.02
CA VAL A 385 6.77 18.00 -11.62
C VAL A 385 7.86 17.91 -12.70
N ALA A 386 8.07 16.72 -13.27
CA ALA A 386 9.11 16.52 -14.27
C ALA A 386 8.77 17.07 -15.65
N THR A 387 7.49 17.10 -16.01
CA THR A 387 7.04 17.52 -17.36
C THR A 387 6.46 18.92 -17.40
N HIS A 388 6.11 19.50 -16.27
CA HIS A 388 5.34 20.75 -16.13
C HIS A 388 3.98 20.72 -16.86
N ASP A 389 3.44 19.52 -17.13
CA ASP A 389 2.20 19.29 -17.87
C ASP A 389 1.19 18.58 -16.97
N VAL A 390 0.10 19.26 -16.62
CA VAL A 390 -0.92 18.77 -15.70
C VAL A 390 -1.95 17.84 -16.34
N ARG A 391 -1.93 17.60 -17.66
CA ARG A 391 -2.99 16.87 -18.36
C ARG A 391 -3.19 15.46 -17.83
N LEU A 392 -2.10 14.72 -17.58
CA LEU A 392 -2.21 13.38 -16.99
C LEU A 392 -2.76 13.44 -15.55
N LEU A 393 -2.26 14.35 -14.72
CA LEU A 393 -2.73 14.51 -13.35
C LEU A 393 -4.20 14.92 -13.30
N ARG A 394 -4.62 15.82 -14.18
CA ARG A 394 -6.02 16.22 -14.37
C ARG A 394 -6.90 15.02 -14.71
N HIS A 395 -6.51 14.24 -15.71
CA HIS A 395 -7.22 13.01 -16.10
C HIS A 395 -7.34 12.02 -14.95
N GLN A 396 -6.26 11.81 -14.21
CA GLN A 396 -6.25 10.93 -13.03
C GLN A 396 -7.17 11.45 -11.92
N MET A 397 -7.17 12.75 -11.65
CA MET A 397 -8.03 13.34 -10.62
C MET A 397 -9.51 13.27 -11.02
N GLU A 398 -9.87 13.44 -12.31
CA GLU A 398 -11.24 13.23 -12.79
C GLU A 398 -11.73 11.79 -12.52
N ALA A 399 -10.87 10.79 -12.74
CA ALA A 399 -11.19 9.40 -12.44
C ALA A 399 -11.42 9.18 -10.93
N VAL A 400 -10.59 9.78 -10.07
CA VAL A 400 -10.75 9.70 -8.60
C VAL A 400 -12.02 10.40 -8.15
N PHE A 401 -12.32 11.61 -8.65
CA PHE A 401 -13.50 12.38 -8.27
C PHE A 401 -14.82 11.76 -8.74
N ALA A 402 -14.78 10.88 -9.72
CA ALA A 402 -15.95 10.12 -10.15
C ALA A 402 -16.33 8.94 -9.24
N LEU A 403 -15.49 8.61 -8.26
CA LEU A 403 -15.73 7.50 -7.32
C LEU A 403 -16.74 7.89 -6.23
N PRO A 404 -17.38 6.91 -5.58
CA PRO A 404 -18.23 7.17 -4.43
C PRO A 404 -17.48 7.85 -3.29
N HIS A 405 -18.10 8.84 -2.63
CA HIS A 405 -17.51 9.57 -1.49
C HIS A 405 -17.17 8.67 -0.29
N GLN A 406 -17.76 7.47 -0.23
CA GLN A 406 -17.46 6.48 0.81
C GLN A 406 -16.06 5.87 0.67
N TYR A 407 -15.48 5.90 -0.54
CA TYR A 407 -14.14 5.40 -0.79
C TYR A 407 -13.10 6.43 -0.33
N THR A 408 -12.29 6.03 0.64
CA THR A 408 -11.33 6.93 1.27
C THR A 408 -9.91 6.56 0.85
N PHE A 409 -9.24 7.47 0.15
CA PHE A 409 -7.85 7.32 -0.19
C PHE A 409 -6.93 7.89 0.89
N LEU A 410 -5.80 7.22 1.08
CA LEU A 410 -4.65 7.76 1.77
C LEU A 410 -3.76 8.44 0.72
N ASN A 411 -3.65 9.75 0.80
CA ASN A 411 -2.91 10.59 -0.13
C ASN A 411 -1.52 10.89 0.41
N TYR A 412 -0.49 10.83 -0.43
CA TYR A 412 0.90 11.05 -0.02
C TYR A 412 1.76 11.50 -1.20
N LEU A 413 2.88 12.15 -0.93
CA LEU A 413 3.88 12.53 -1.95
C LEU A 413 4.97 11.46 -2.08
N ARG A 414 5.35 10.84 -0.97
CA ARG A 414 6.26 9.71 -0.86
C ARG A 414 5.96 8.87 0.38
N CYS A 415 6.48 7.66 0.41
CA CYS A 415 6.47 6.82 1.61
C CYS A 415 7.88 6.24 1.85
N HIS A 416 7.98 5.13 2.53
CA HIS A 416 9.23 4.38 2.73
C HIS A 416 9.68 3.60 1.49
N ASP A 417 8.77 3.37 0.55
CA ASP A 417 9.04 2.70 -0.72
C ASP A 417 9.42 3.67 -1.82
N ASP A 418 9.89 3.09 -2.90
CA ASP A 418 10.22 3.78 -4.14
C ASP A 418 8.99 4.32 -4.87
N ILE A 419 9.19 5.33 -5.69
CA ILE A 419 8.19 5.88 -6.59
C ILE A 419 8.21 5.07 -7.90
N GLY A 420 7.17 4.28 -8.14
CA GLY A 420 6.98 3.51 -9.35
C GLY A 420 6.14 4.25 -10.40
N TRP A 421 6.42 4.01 -11.69
CA TRP A 421 5.76 4.69 -12.82
C TRP A 421 4.55 3.90 -13.36
N GLY A 422 3.58 3.61 -12.50
CA GLY A 422 2.28 3.03 -12.87
C GLY A 422 1.34 4.06 -13.50
N LEU A 423 1.76 4.73 -14.59
CA LEU A 423 1.03 5.80 -15.27
C LEU A 423 0.06 5.24 -16.32
N ASP A 424 -0.99 5.99 -16.64
CA ASP A 424 -1.90 5.66 -17.75
C ASP A 424 -1.26 5.95 -19.11
N TYR A 425 -0.51 4.98 -19.62
CA TYR A 425 0.13 5.10 -20.93
C TYR A 425 -0.86 4.98 -22.11
N GLU A 426 -2.06 4.44 -21.92
CA GLU A 426 -3.08 4.48 -22.97
C GLU A 426 -3.58 5.91 -23.19
N TYR A 427 -3.73 6.67 -22.09
CA TYR A 427 -4.02 8.11 -22.19
C TYR A 427 -2.83 8.89 -22.77
N LEU A 428 -1.61 8.66 -22.32
CA LEU A 428 -0.41 9.37 -22.77
C LEU A 428 -0.08 9.12 -24.25
N LYS A 429 -0.41 7.97 -24.82
CA LYS A 429 -0.27 7.68 -26.25
C LYS A 429 -1.01 8.66 -27.15
N GLN A 430 -2.11 9.26 -26.67
CA GLN A 430 -2.87 10.28 -27.43
C GLN A 430 -2.04 11.53 -27.72
N PHE A 431 -1.01 11.78 -26.92
CA PHE A 431 -0.06 12.88 -27.09
C PHE A 431 1.25 12.43 -27.73
N GLY A 432 1.31 11.20 -28.26
CA GLY A 432 2.51 10.67 -28.90
C GLY A 432 3.60 10.24 -27.92
N ILE A 433 3.27 10.08 -26.64
CA ILE A 433 4.23 9.69 -25.59
C ILE A 433 4.36 8.17 -25.56
N SER A 434 5.60 7.68 -25.67
CA SER A 434 5.96 6.27 -25.61
C SER A 434 6.51 5.92 -24.24
N GLU A 435 6.09 4.79 -23.67
CA GLU A 435 6.35 4.39 -22.28
C GLU A 435 7.83 4.39 -21.90
N VAL A 436 8.67 3.58 -22.54
CA VAL A 436 10.08 3.38 -22.14
C VAL A 436 10.90 4.67 -22.23
N PRO A 437 10.91 5.45 -23.34
CA PRO A 437 11.62 6.71 -23.38
C PRO A 437 11.12 7.73 -22.37
N HIS A 438 9.82 7.71 -22.08
CA HIS A 438 9.21 8.64 -21.14
C HIS A 438 9.61 8.33 -19.69
N LYS A 439 9.50 7.07 -19.25
CA LYS A 439 9.98 6.64 -17.93
C LYS A 439 11.46 7.01 -17.73
N LYS A 440 12.27 6.80 -18.76
CA LYS A 440 13.68 7.22 -18.75
C LYS A 440 13.85 8.72 -18.52
N TYR A 441 13.07 9.55 -19.22
CA TYR A 441 13.09 10.99 -19.04
C TYR A 441 12.70 11.39 -17.62
N LEU A 442 11.64 10.79 -17.03
CA LEU A 442 11.21 11.05 -15.67
C LEU A 442 12.32 10.72 -14.65
N ASN A 443 12.94 9.56 -14.82
CA ASN A 443 14.07 9.13 -14.00
C ASN A 443 15.26 10.09 -14.13
N ASP A 444 15.64 10.48 -15.34
CA ASP A 444 16.76 11.42 -15.56
C ASP A 444 16.45 12.80 -14.99
N TYR A 445 15.20 13.29 -15.11
CA TYR A 445 14.78 14.56 -14.54
C TYR A 445 14.89 14.55 -13.01
N LEU A 446 14.29 13.55 -12.34
CA LEU A 446 14.26 13.49 -10.89
C LEU A 446 15.59 13.08 -10.23
N ARG A 447 16.58 12.71 -11.05
CA ARG A 447 17.99 12.55 -10.64
C ARG A 447 18.85 13.81 -10.89
N GLY A 448 18.27 14.86 -11.47
CA GLY A 448 19.00 16.07 -11.84
C GLY A 448 19.91 15.91 -13.08
N LEU A 449 19.65 14.91 -13.91
CA LEU A 449 20.44 14.65 -15.12
C LEU A 449 19.81 15.31 -16.38
N ALA A 450 18.51 15.62 -16.34
CA ALA A 450 17.84 16.35 -17.39
C ALA A 450 18.09 17.85 -17.28
N PHE A 451 18.10 18.53 -18.45
CA PHE A 451 18.26 19.99 -18.47
C PHE A 451 17.17 20.71 -17.68
N GLY A 452 17.56 21.63 -16.84
CA GLY A 452 16.67 22.44 -16.00
C GLY A 452 16.25 21.80 -14.67
N SER A 453 16.67 20.55 -14.40
CA SER A 453 16.36 19.90 -13.13
C SER A 453 17.43 20.14 -12.07
N ASP A 454 16.98 20.51 -10.86
CA ASP A 454 17.78 20.59 -9.64
C ASP A 454 17.50 19.42 -8.69
N ALA A 455 16.69 18.45 -9.09
CA ALA A 455 16.33 17.29 -8.26
C ALA A 455 17.56 16.41 -7.91
N ARG A 456 17.48 15.69 -6.79
CA ARG A 456 18.49 14.74 -6.33
C ARG A 456 17.82 13.46 -5.86
N GLY A 457 17.63 12.52 -6.79
CA GLY A 457 17.12 11.19 -6.50
C GLY A 457 18.08 10.11 -6.96
N GLU A 458 17.83 8.87 -6.56
CA GLU A 458 18.56 7.67 -7.02
C GLU A 458 17.59 6.62 -7.55
N LEU A 459 18.08 5.73 -8.42
CA LEU A 459 17.27 4.66 -8.99
C LEU A 459 17.37 3.40 -8.13
N TYR A 460 16.26 2.72 -8.03
CA TYR A 460 16.14 1.39 -7.43
C TYR A 460 15.61 0.40 -8.47
N ASN A 461 16.16 -0.83 -8.47
CA ASN A 461 15.75 -1.93 -9.35
C ASN A 461 15.72 -1.52 -10.83
N ASP A 462 16.81 -0.89 -11.32
CA ASP A 462 16.90 -0.35 -12.69
C ASP A 462 16.96 -1.48 -13.74
N ASP A 463 15.93 -1.59 -14.59
CA ASP A 463 15.98 -2.35 -15.83
C ASP A 463 16.05 -1.40 -17.04
N PRO A 464 17.24 -1.12 -17.56
CA PRO A 464 17.41 -0.17 -18.67
C PRO A 464 16.67 -0.56 -19.96
N ARG A 465 16.30 -1.84 -20.13
CA ARG A 465 15.57 -2.34 -21.31
C ARG A 465 14.11 -1.92 -21.27
N LEU A 466 13.52 -1.90 -20.07
CA LEU A 466 12.12 -1.55 -19.85
C LEU A 466 11.94 -0.10 -19.42
N GLY A 467 13.03 0.58 -19.03
CA GLY A 467 12.97 1.89 -18.38
C GLY A 467 12.18 1.83 -17.06
N ASP A 468 12.13 0.65 -16.44
CA ASP A 468 11.27 0.36 -15.29
C ASP A 468 11.99 0.58 -13.96
N ALA A 469 13.03 1.40 -13.97
CA ALA A 469 13.66 1.87 -12.75
C ALA A 469 12.68 2.68 -11.91
N ARG A 470 12.72 2.46 -10.60
CA ARG A 470 11.93 3.16 -9.62
C ARG A 470 12.79 4.24 -8.97
N LEU A 471 12.17 5.30 -8.49
CA LEU A 471 12.87 6.47 -7.98
C LEU A 471 12.81 6.54 -6.45
N CYS A 472 13.94 6.86 -5.83
CA CYS A 472 14.08 7.13 -4.40
C CYS A 472 14.56 8.57 -4.16
N GLY A 473 14.05 9.21 -3.12
CA GLY A 473 14.46 10.56 -2.69
C GLY A 473 13.48 11.17 -1.70
N THR A 474 13.95 12.09 -0.85
CA THR A 474 13.07 12.89 0.01
C THR A 474 12.35 13.94 -0.81
N THR A 475 11.17 14.39 -0.37
CA THR A 475 10.40 15.45 -1.06
C THR A 475 11.26 16.69 -1.30
N ALA A 476 11.97 17.15 -0.30
CA ALA A 476 12.83 18.32 -0.37
C ALA A 476 13.97 18.17 -1.40
N SER A 477 14.63 17.01 -1.44
CA SER A 477 15.72 16.74 -2.40
C SER A 477 15.20 16.62 -3.84
N LEU A 478 14.03 16.01 -4.03
CA LEU A 478 13.36 15.93 -5.33
C LEU A 478 12.84 17.30 -5.82
N CYS A 479 12.50 18.20 -4.90
CA CYS A 479 12.15 19.60 -5.20
C CYS A 479 13.36 20.52 -5.48
N GLY A 480 14.59 19.97 -5.41
CA GLY A 480 15.82 20.72 -5.72
C GLY A 480 16.39 21.54 -4.57
N ILE A 481 15.83 21.41 -3.35
CA ILE A 481 16.31 22.14 -2.15
C ILE A 481 17.75 21.73 -1.82
N GLU A 482 18.07 20.43 -1.89
CA GLU A 482 19.40 19.92 -1.62
C GLU A 482 20.46 20.50 -2.58
N ALA A 483 20.18 20.55 -3.87
CA ALA A 483 21.05 21.15 -4.86
C ALA A 483 21.27 22.66 -4.59
N ALA A 484 20.19 23.38 -4.24
CA ALA A 484 20.26 24.80 -3.95
C ALA A 484 21.10 25.11 -2.72
N GLU A 485 21.03 24.30 -1.67
CA GLU A 485 21.86 24.44 -0.47
C GLU A 485 23.34 24.12 -0.75
N TYR A 486 23.58 23.04 -1.51
CA TYR A 486 24.94 22.68 -1.94
C TYR A 486 25.59 23.80 -2.75
N GLU A 487 24.85 24.40 -3.71
CA GLU A 487 25.29 25.51 -4.54
C GLU A 487 25.31 26.85 -3.81
N LYS A 488 24.72 26.94 -2.62
CA LYS A 488 24.49 28.17 -1.84
C LYS A 488 23.71 29.21 -2.66
N ASN A 489 22.74 28.77 -3.42
CA ASN A 489 21.95 29.59 -4.32
C ASN A 489 20.58 29.88 -3.70
N SER A 490 20.41 31.06 -3.12
CA SER A 490 19.17 31.45 -2.44
C SER A 490 17.97 31.50 -3.37
N TRP A 491 18.15 31.88 -4.62
CA TRP A 491 17.05 31.93 -5.60
C TRP A 491 16.53 30.52 -5.93
N LYS A 492 17.43 29.52 -6.12
CA LYS A 492 17.03 28.12 -6.30
C LYS A 492 16.38 27.57 -5.04
N LEU A 493 16.90 27.97 -3.87
CA LEU A 493 16.33 27.54 -2.57
C LEU A 493 14.89 28.06 -2.40
N ASP A 494 14.62 29.31 -2.74
CA ASP A 494 13.27 29.88 -2.69
C ASP A 494 12.32 29.14 -3.64
N ARG A 495 12.80 28.76 -4.84
CA ARG A 495 12.02 27.96 -5.81
C ARG A 495 11.74 26.56 -5.29
N GLY A 496 12.75 25.86 -4.78
CA GLY A 496 12.60 24.50 -4.25
C GLY A 496 11.62 24.46 -3.07
N ILE A 497 11.74 25.41 -2.12
CA ILE A 497 10.79 25.53 -1.01
C ILE A 497 9.38 25.87 -1.52
N GLY A 498 9.25 26.74 -2.54
CA GLY A 498 7.97 27.06 -3.16
C GLY A 498 7.30 25.83 -3.77
N LEU A 499 8.06 25.00 -4.49
CA LEU A 499 7.57 23.73 -5.06
C LEU A 499 7.15 22.75 -3.95
N ASP A 500 7.96 22.57 -2.92
CA ASP A 500 7.69 21.69 -1.79
C ASP A 500 6.37 22.06 -1.09
N ILE A 501 6.21 23.33 -0.73
CA ILE A 501 4.98 23.86 -0.10
C ILE A 501 3.78 23.70 -1.03
N MET A 502 3.92 23.98 -2.33
CA MET A 502 2.84 23.82 -3.31
C MET A 502 2.38 22.36 -3.42
N LEU A 503 3.31 21.40 -3.43
CA LEU A 503 2.99 19.99 -3.46
C LEU A 503 2.24 19.55 -2.20
N HIS A 504 2.63 20.04 -1.03
CA HIS A 504 1.91 19.78 0.22
C HIS A 504 0.53 20.47 0.25
N ALA A 505 0.39 21.68 -0.29
CA ALA A 505 -0.91 22.30 -0.46
C ALA A 505 -1.82 21.49 -1.39
N PHE A 506 -1.29 20.96 -2.48
CA PHE A 506 -2.02 20.03 -3.34
C PHE A 506 -2.41 18.73 -2.60
N LEU A 507 -1.49 18.13 -1.86
CA LEU A 507 -1.76 16.97 -1.01
C LEU A 507 -2.94 17.22 -0.06
N LEU A 508 -2.93 18.35 0.65
CA LEU A 508 -3.96 18.75 1.62
C LEU A 508 -5.30 19.14 0.97
N THR A 509 -5.33 19.42 -0.34
CA THR A 509 -6.56 19.72 -1.09
C THR A 509 -7.31 18.46 -1.53
N GLN A 510 -6.66 17.31 -1.60
CA GLN A 510 -7.29 16.06 -2.06
C GLN A 510 -8.32 15.54 -1.05
N SER A 511 -9.34 14.84 -1.56
CA SER A 511 -10.29 14.09 -0.70
C SER A 511 -9.61 12.87 -0.11
N GLY A 512 -9.89 12.57 1.16
CA GLY A 512 -9.27 11.47 1.91
C GLY A 512 -8.29 11.96 2.97
N ILE A 513 -7.36 11.12 3.36
CA ILE A 513 -6.41 11.37 4.46
C ILE A 513 -5.04 11.73 3.89
N PRO A 514 -4.56 12.97 4.06
CA PRO A 514 -3.19 13.33 3.72
C PRO A 514 -2.22 12.71 4.73
N VAL A 515 -1.08 12.23 4.23
CA VAL A 515 -0.02 11.62 5.06
C VAL A 515 1.33 12.18 4.66
N LEU A 516 2.09 12.64 5.65
CA LEU A 516 3.48 13.05 5.54
C LEU A 516 4.41 11.87 5.84
N TYR A 517 5.60 11.86 5.29
CA TYR A 517 6.68 11.03 5.80
C TYR A 517 7.51 11.84 6.79
N ALA A 518 7.85 11.27 7.96
CA ALA A 518 8.60 11.98 9.00
C ALA A 518 9.88 12.61 8.45
N GLY A 519 10.05 13.89 8.69
CA GLY A 519 11.09 14.74 8.13
C GLY A 519 10.63 15.64 6.97
N ASP A 520 9.53 15.31 6.26
CA ASP A 520 9.00 16.20 5.21
C ASP A 520 8.52 17.54 5.80
N GLU A 521 7.99 17.54 7.04
CA GLU A 521 7.52 18.72 7.75
C GLU A 521 8.62 19.74 8.05
N ILE A 522 9.89 19.34 7.95
CA ILE A 522 11.06 20.21 8.10
C ILE A 522 11.95 20.24 6.84
N GLY A 523 11.49 19.65 5.75
CA GLY A 523 12.26 19.55 4.51
C GLY A 523 13.56 18.75 4.67
N GLN A 524 13.54 17.61 5.34
CA GLN A 524 14.72 16.75 5.51
C GLN A 524 15.27 16.31 4.16
N LEU A 525 16.61 16.36 3.99
CA LEU A 525 17.31 15.99 2.77
C LEU A 525 17.65 14.49 2.74
N ASN A 526 18.10 14.03 1.59
CA ASN A 526 18.58 12.66 1.38
C ASN A 526 19.73 12.29 2.34
N ASP A 527 19.75 11.02 2.73
CA ASP A 527 20.83 10.43 3.54
C ASP A 527 21.65 9.47 2.69
N TYR A 528 22.85 9.90 2.30
CA TYR A 528 23.77 9.10 1.50
C TYR A 528 24.67 8.16 2.34
N THR A 529 24.55 8.21 3.68
CA THR A 529 25.38 7.36 4.57
C THR A 529 25.04 5.88 4.45
N TYR A 530 23.86 5.55 3.89
CA TYR A 530 23.47 4.17 3.66
C TYR A 530 24.43 3.41 2.73
N HIS A 531 25.13 4.11 1.82
CA HIS A 531 26.17 3.50 0.96
C HIS A 531 27.36 2.95 1.75
N GLU A 532 27.58 3.39 2.99
CA GLU A 532 28.64 2.92 3.87
C GLU A 532 28.25 1.65 4.64
N ASP A 533 26.95 1.31 4.68
CA ASP A 533 26.43 0.13 5.35
C ASP A 533 26.30 -1.04 4.34
N PRO A 534 27.10 -2.13 4.49
CA PRO A 534 27.08 -3.25 3.54
C PRO A 534 25.72 -3.95 3.38
N ILE A 535 24.81 -3.80 4.36
CA ILE A 535 23.47 -4.40 4.32
C ILE A 535 22.50 -3.51 3.51
N LYS A 536 22.72 -2.20 3.55
CA LYS A 536 21.81 -1.21 2.94
C LYS A 536 22.27 -0.72 1.58
N ALA A 537 23.56 -0.80 1.27
CA ALA A 537 24.19 -0.17 0.10
C ALA A 537 23.58 -0.55 -1.26
N GLU A 538 22.97 -1.74 -1.35
CA GLU A 538 22.31 -2.23 -2.58
C GLU A 538 20.82 -1.80 -2.68
N ASP A 539 20.30 -1.10 -1.67
CA ASP A 539 18.90 -0.70 -1.61
C ASP A 539 18.75 0.83 -1.48
N SER A 540 18.57 1.49 -2.62
CA SER A 540 18.45 2.96 -2.69
C SER A 540 17.25 3.54 -1.94
N ARG A 541 16.30 2.73 -1.44
CA ARG A 541 15.21 3.21 -0.59
C ARG A 541 15.72 3.79 0.72
N TYR A 542 16.92 3.35 1.17
CA TYR A 542 17.55 3.92 2.37
C TYR A 542 18.01 5.37 2.18
N LEU A 543 18.13 5.88 0.95
CA LEU A 543 18.38 7.29 0.66
C LEU A 543 17.37 8.22 1.36
N HIS A 544 16.12 7.81 1.42
CA HIS A 544 15.03 8.61 2.00
C HIS A 544 14.45 8.02 3.30
N ARG A 545 15.08 6.98 3.85
CA ARG A 545 14.77 6.38 5.16
C ARG A 545 15.78 6.79 6.24
N GLY A 546 16.50 7.92 6.03
CA GLY A 546 17.50 8.42 6.96
C GLY A 546 16.97 8.74 8.34
N ASP A 547 17.85 8.75 9.34
CA ASP A 547 17.51 9.09 10.71
C ASP A 547 17.03 10.54 10.82
N MET A 548 16.04 10.76 11.69
CA MET A 548 15.52 12.10 11.99
C MET A 548 16.61 12.97 12.62
N ASN A 549 16.95 14.06 11.95
CA ASN A 549 17.92 15.00 12.47
C ASN A 549 17.23 16.00 13.45
N TRP A 550 17.28 15.68 14.74
CA TRP A 550 16.64 16.47 15.78
C TRP A 550 17.25 17.87 15.97
N ASP A 551 18.51 18.09 15.61
CA ASP A 551 19.14 19.40 15.61
C ASP A 551 18.54 20.27 14.49
N ASN A 552 18.36 19.71 13.30
CA ASN A 552 17.64 20.38 12.21
C ASN A 552 16.16 20.58 12.56
N ALA A 553 15.50 19.59 13.17
CA ALA A 553 14.12 19.75 13.62
C ALA A 553 13.95 20.91 14.61
N ALA A 554 14.96 21.20 15.44
CA ALA A 554 14.94 22.36 16.33
C ALA A 554 14.99 23.69 15.56
N LEU A 555 15.56 23.74 14.35
CA LEU A 555 15.65 24.92 13.49
C LEU A 555 14.27 25.39 12.99
N ARG A 556 13.22 24.57 13.08
CA ARG A 556 11.83 25.03 12.80
C ARG A 556 11.42 26.25 13.60
N ASN A 557 12.08 26.50 14.74
CA ASN A 557 11.88 27.65 15.61
C ASN A 557 12.80 28.84 15.30
N VAL A 558 13.70 28.69 14.31
CA VAL A 558 14.68 29.74 13.95
C VAL A 558 14.24 30.41 12.66
N GLU A 559 13.84 31.68 12.74
CA GLU A 559 13.30 32.45 11.62
C GLU A 559 14.22 32.46 10.40
N GLY A 560 13.67 32.16 9.21
CA GLY A 560 14.36 32.22 7.92
C GLY A 560 15.15 30.97 7.53
N THR A 561 15.27 29.98 8.40
CA THR A 561 15.84 28.68 8.02
C THR A 561 14.88 27.91 7.09
N ARG A 562 15.39 26.95 6.32
CA ARG A 562 14.57 26.05 5.51
C ARG A 562 13.49 25.37 6.35
N GLU A 563 13.90 24.78 7.45
CA GLU A 563 13.06 24.03 8.38
C GLU A 563 11.92 24.92 8.92
N ASN A 564 12.23 26.18 9.30
CA ASN A 564 11.24 27.12 9.78
C ASN A 564 10.24 27.50 8.68
N ARG A 565 10.72 27.78 7.48
CA ARG A 565 9.88 28.23 6.36
C ARG A 565 8.89 27.13 5.95
N ILE A 566 9.34 25.89 5.80
CA ILE A 566 8.50 24.74 5.44
C ILE A 566 7.55 24.44 6.59
N PHE A 567 8.04 24.26 7.81
CA PHE A 567 7.23 23.93 8.97
C PHE A 567 6.07 24.91 9.19
N LYS A 568 6.36 26.21 9.19
CA LYS A 568 5.32 27.25 9.36
C LYS A 568 4.28 27.22 8.26
N ALA A 569 4.71 27.04 7.01
CA ALA A 569 3.79 26.99 5.87
C ALA A 569 2.87 25.77 5.95
N LEU A 570 3.42 24.59 6.23
CA LEU A 570 2.62 23.37 6.37
C LEU A 570 1.64 23.49 7.54
N ARG A 571 2.08 23.96 8.71
CA ARG A 571 1.19 24.20 9.86
C ARG A 571 0.03 25.13 9.51
N GLN A 572 0.29 26.22 8.80
CA GLN A 572 -0.77 27.15 8.36
C GLN A 572 -1.78 26.45 7.43
N LEU A 573 -1.29 25.66 6.48
CA LEU A 573 -2.16 24.92 5.55
C LEU A 573 -3.02 23.87 6.26
N GLU A 574 -2.45 23.13 7.19
CA GLU A 574 -3.13 22.10 7.99
C GLU A 574 -4.19 22.71 8.89
N GLU A 575 -3.89 23.85 9.53
CA GLU A 575 -4.85 24.60 10.34
C GLU A 575 -6.02 25.11 9.51
N ILE A 576 -5.76 25.69 8.33
CA ILE A 576 -6.79 26.13 7.38
C ILE A 576 -7.64 24.92 6.96
N ARG A 577 -7.01 23.80 6.57
CA ARG A 577 -7.73 22.58 6.20
C ARG A 577 -8.65 22.10 7.32
N ALA A 578 -8.17 22.08 8.55
CA ALA A 578 -8.95 21.64 9.72
C ALA A 578 -10.06 22.63 10.10
N GLU A 579 -9.93 23.92 9.76
CA GLU A 579 -10.92 24.95 10.07
C GLU A 579 -12.11 24.94 9.11
N TYR A 580 -11.90 24.70 7.80
CA TYR A 580 -12.93 24.84 6.79
C TYR A 580 -13.52 23.50 6.36
N SER A 581 -14.86 23.38 6.44
CA SER A 581 -15.57 22.13 6.14
C SER A 581 -15.49 21.69 4.68
N VAL A 582 -15.15 22.59 3.77
CA VAL A 582 -14.96 22.29 2.35
C VAL A 582 -13.84 21.28 2.09
N PHE A 583 -12.95 21.08 3.05
CA PHE A 583 -11.90 20.04 2.98
C PHE A 583 -12.33 18.65 3.49
N GLU A 584 -13.57 18.50 3.96
CA GLU A 584 -14.11 17.19 4.34
C GLU A 584 -14.02 16.18 3.18
N SER A 585 -13.81 14.90 3.50
CA SER A 585 -13.72 13.84 2.48
C SER A 585 -15.02 13.69 1.66
N GLU A 586 -16.17 14.08 2.25
CA GLU A 586 -17.48 14.03 1.63
C GLU A 586 -17.81 15.24 0.73
N ALA A 587 -16.89 16.22 0.63
CA ALA A 587 -17.10 17.38 -0.23
C ALA A 587 -17.20 16.99 -1.70
N ASP A 588 -18.13 17.58 -2.44
CA ASP A 588 -18.18 17.49 -3.89
C ASP A 588 -16.88 18.07 -4.47
N THR A 589 -16.28 17.33 -5.40
CA THR A 589 -15.00 17.70 -6.03
C THR A 589 -15.09 17.61 -7.54
N TRP A 590 -14.46 18.56 -8.25
CA TRP A 590 -14.40 18.54 -9.71
C TRP A 590 -13.14 19.23 -10.23
N ILE A 591 -12.76 18.90 -11.45
CA ILE A 591 -11.72 19.62 -12.17
C ILE A 591 -12.30 20.89 -12.77
N ILE A 592 -11.57 22.00 -12.63
CA ILE A 592 -11.83 23.26 -13.32
C ILE A 592 -10.88 23.33 -14.52
N GLU A 593 -11.41 23.73 -15.70
CA GLU A 593 -10.57 23.95 -16.88
C GLU A 593 -10.00 25.36 -16.86
N PRO A 594 -8.67 25.54 -16.58
CA PRO A 594 -8.03 26.85 -16.48
C PRO A 594 -7.51 27.39 -17.84
N TRP A 595 -7.70 26.64 -18.95
CA TRP A 595 -7.16 26.93 -20.29
C TRP A 595 -5.63 27.12 -20.29
N ASN A 596 -4.94 26.35 -19.43
CA ASN A 596 -3.50 26.36 -19.27
C ASN A 596 -3.04 24.99 -18.76
N ASP A 597 -2.22 24.29 -19.56
CA ASP A 597 -1.75 22.95 -19.25
C ASP A 597 -0.62 22.91 -18.19
N HIS A 598 -0.20 24.06 -17.67
CA HIS A 598 0.72 24.19 -16.55
C HIS A 598 0.01 24.39 -15.19
N ILE A 599 -1.28 24.66 -15.21
CA ILE A 599 -2.05 24.92 -13.99
C ILE A 599 -3.09 23.83 -13.78
N LEU A 600 -3.00 23.13 -12.64
CA LEU A 600 -4.08 22.28 -12.15
C LEU A 600 -5.05 23.17 -11.37
N ALA A 601 -6.36 23.04 -11.65
CA ALA A 601 -7.39 23.74 -10.90
C ALA A 601 -8.48 22.76 -10.44
N ILE A 602 -8.79 22.83 -9.13
CA ILE A 602 -9.73 21.93 -8.44
C ILE A 602 -10.81 22.76 -7.78
N GLY A 603 -12.07 22.41 -8.01
CA GLY A 603 -13.21 22.94 -7.26
C GLY A 603 -13.62 21.99 -6.15
N ARG A 604 -14.02 22.54 -5.00
CA ARG A 604 -14.63 21.80 -3.89
C ARG A 604 -15.86 22.53 -3.38
N TYR A 605 -16.88 21.80 -2.95
CA TYR A 605 -18.09 22.39 -2.37
C TYR A 605 -18.62 21.51 -1.23
N TYR A 606 -18.88 22.14 -0.09
CA TYR A 606 -19.49 21.50 1.06
C TYR A 606 -20.15 22.53 1.99
N ASN A 607 -21.32 22.23 2.55
CA ASN A 607 -22.04 23.07 3.53
C ASN A 607 -22.20 24.55 3.14
N GLY A 608 -22.28 24.85 1.85
CA GLY A 608 -22.40 26.24 1.36
C GLY A 608 -21.05 26.96 1.23
N GLU A 609 -19.93 26.27 1.47
CA GLU A 609 -18.58 26.74 1.18
C GLU A 609 -18.14 26.26 -0.20
N LYS A 610 -17.56 27.13 -1.00
CA LYS A 610 -16.99 26.81 -2.31
C LYS A 610 -15.53 27.25 -2.34
N LEU A 611 -14.65 26.30 -2.61
CA LEU A 611 -13.20 26.50 -2.76
C LEU A 611 -12.82 26.30 -4.23
N LEU A 612 -11.97 27.21 -4.74
CA LEU A 612 -11.23 27.02 -5.99
C LEU A 612 -9.73 26.97 -5.62
N ALA A 613 -9.10 25.84 -5.87
CA ALA A 613 -7.69 25.63 -5.60
C ALA A 613 -6.91 25.58 -6.92
N PHE A 614 -5.84 26.36 -7.03
CA PHE A 614 -5.00 26.47 -8.22
C PHE A 614 -3.56 26.15 -7.86
N PHE A 615 -2.87 25.41 -8.75
CA PHE A 615 -1.49 24.97 -8.57
C PHE A 615 -0.72 25.17 -9.85
N ASN A 616 0.27 26.06 -9.86
CA ASN A 616 1.13 26.32 -11.01
C ASN A 616 2.37 25.43 -10.95
N PHE A 617 2.38 24.34 -11.73
CA PHE A 617 3.50 23.39 -11.83
C PHE A 617 4.64 23.89 -12.73
N SER A 618 4.51 25.05 -13.39
CA SER A 618 5.58 25.67 -14.15
C SER A 618 6.53 26.42 -13.24
N GLU A 619 7.79 26.49 -13.63
CA GLU A 619 8.79 27.38 -13.01
C GLU A 619 8.57 28.86 -13.29
N ASN A 620 7.71 29.18 -14.27
CA ASN A 620 7.42 30.52 -14.72
C ASN A 620 6.03 30.99 -14.29
N GLU A 621 5.85 32.32 -14.30
CA GLU A 621 4.53 32.90 -14.11
C GLU A 621 3.55 32.39 -15.16
N GLN A 622 2.35 32.02 -14.74
CA GLN A 622 1.28 31.47 -15.57
C GLN A 622 -0.05 32.13 -15.25
N THR A 623 -0.95 32.20 -16.23
CA THR A 623 -2.31 32.73 -16.03
C THR A 623 -3.35 31.65 -16.29
N ALA A 624 -4.22 31.43 -15.30
CA ALA A 624 -5.43 30.64 -15.42
C ALA A 624 -6.62 31.53 -15.83
N TRP A 625 -7.44 31.03 -16.75
CA TRP A 625 -8.68 31.67 -17.15
C TRP A 625 -9.86 30.81 -16.70
N VAL A 626 -10.71 31.38 -15.84
CA VAL A 626 -11.87 30.67 -15.32
C VAL A 626 -13.15 31.51 -15.47
N ASN A 627 -14.29 30.83 -15.62
CA ASN A 627 -15.58 31.49 -15.81
C ASN A 627 -16.30 31.65 -14.46
N GLU A 628 -15.64 32.30 -13.51
CA GLU A 628 -16.24 32.61 -12.21
C GLU A 628 -16.61 34.07 -12.13
N TYR A 629 -17.75 34.35 -11.51
CA TYR A 629 -18.31 35.69 -11.41
C TYR A 629 -18.44 36.18 -9.97
N GLU A 630 -18.13 35.29 -9.01
CA GLU A 630 -18.17 35.61 -7.58
C GLU A 630 -16.83 36.22 -7.14
N ASP A 631 -16.85 36.96 -6.05
CA ASP A 631 -15.64 37.39 -5.36
C ASP A 631 -15.22 36.32 -4.37
N TYR A 632 -13.94 36.05 -4.36
CA TYR A 632 -13.31 35.05 -3.50
C TYR A 632 -12.32 35.70 -2.54
N TYR A 633 -12.03 35.02 -1.45
CA TYR A 633 -10.99 35.36 -0.50
C TYR A 633 -9.86 34.33 -0.57
N ASP A 634 -8.63 34.79 -0.66
CA ASP A 634 -7.45 33.97 -0.48
C ASP A 634 -7.35 33.52 0.98
N LEU A 635 -7.40 32.21 1.24
CA LEU A 635 -7.41 31.68 2.60
C LEU A 635 -6.11 31.93 3.38
N LEU A 636 -4.98 32.14 2.68
CA LEU A 636 -3.69 32.41 3.32
C LEU A 636 -3.55 33.86 3.75
N THR A 637 -4.05 34.78 2.94
CA THR A 637 -3.85 36.23 3.16
C THR A 637 -5.10 36.99 3.63
N GLY A 638 -6.29 36.41 3.42
CA GLY A 638 -7.57 37.03 3.63
C GLY A 638 -7.92 38.10 2.57
N GLU A 639 -7.09 38.27 1.55
CA GLU A 639 -7.33 39.24 0.49
C GLU A 639 -8.46 38.83 -0.44
N ARG A 640 -9.27 39.79 -0.86
CA ARG A 640 -10.33 39.57 -1.84
C ARG A 640 -9.76 39.54 -3.26
N LYS A 641 -10.03 38.48 -4.00
CA LYS A 641 -9.55 38.26 -5.37
C LYS A 641 -10.69 37.92 -6.30
N ALA A 642 -10.65 38.44 -7.53
CA ALA A 642 -11.56 38.06 -8.58
C ALA A 642 -11.04 36.79 -9.28
N ALA A 643 -11.85 35.74 -9.32
CA ALA A 643 -11.48 34.48 -9.95
C ALA A 643 -11.86 34.46 -11.44
N LYS A 644 -11.27 35.33 -12.27
CA LYS A 644 -11.54 35.38 -13.71
C LYS A 644 -10.29 35.17 -14.55
N ALA A 645 -9.26 35.96 -14.31
CA ALA A 645 -7.92 35.79 -14.86
C ALA A 645 -6.95 35.83 -13.69
N ILE A 646 -6.39 34.72 -13.33
CA ILE A 646 -5.56 34.54 -12.15
C ILE A 646 -4.13 34.34 -12.61
N THR A 647 -3.28 35.33 -12.39
CA THR A 647 -1.85 35.21 -12.66
C THR A 647 -1.13 34.75 -11.41
N MET A 648 -0.32 33.73 -11.53
CA MET A 648 0.36 33.03 -10.44
C MET A 648 1.86 32.94 -10.72
N PRO A 649 2.73 33.25 -9.76
CA PRO A 649 4.16 32.97 -9.85
C PRO A 649 4.43 31.48 -10.15
N GLY A 650 5.63 31.17 -10.60
CA GLY A 650 6.07 29.79 -10.75
C GLY A 650 6.08 29.04 -9.41
N TYR A 651 5.71 27.77 -9.42
CA TYR A 651 5.66 26.91 -8.23
C TYR A 651 4.89 27.54 -7.06
N SER A 652 3.69 28.04 -7.35
CA SER A 652 2.81 28.65 -6.37
C SER A 652 1.41 28.04 -6.44
N PHE A 653 0.64 28.28 -5.39
CA PHE A 653 -0.75 27.84 -5.30
C PHE A 653 -1.64 28.95 -4.75
N LEU A 654 -2.96 28.80 -4.91
CA LEU A 654 -3.97 29.67 -4.33
C LEU A 654 -5.16 28.83 -3.84
N TRP A 655 -5.64 29.12 -2.64
CA TRP A 655 -6.91 28.62 -2.11
C TRP A 655 -7.90 29.78 -2.02
N LEU A 656 -8.82 29.85 -2.97
CA LEU A 656 -9.82 30.92 -3.08
C LEU A 656 -11.18 30.42 -2.59
N MET A 657 -11.73 31.04 -1.56
CA MET A 657 -12.97 30.65 -0.89
C MET A 657 -14.07 31.73 -1.04
N THR A 658 -15.33 31.32 -1.21
CA THR A 658 -16.47 32.24 -1.26
C THR A 658 -16.78 32.90 0.06
N THR A 659 -16.44 32.26 1.17
CA THR A 659 -16.67 32.80 2.52
C THR A 659 -15.38 32.73 3.33
N PHE A 660 -15.17 33.79 4.13
CA PHE A 660 -14.05 33.91 5.04
C PHE A 660 -14.58 34.07 6.46
N ASN A 661 -14.01 33.36 7.44
CA ASN A 661 -14.40 33.41 8.85
C ASN A 661 -15.83 32.97 9.19
N LYS A 662 -16.35 31.93 8.58
CA LYS A 662 -17.52 31.23 9.14
C LYS A 662 -17.08 30.39 10.34
N PRO A 663 -17.82 30.42 11.46
CA PRO A 663 -17.57 29.47 12.54
C PRO A 663 -17.88 28.06 12.05
N PHE A 664 -16.86 27.24 12.00
CA PHE A 664 -16.94 25.81 11.69
C PHE A 664 -17.06 25.02 12.99
N VAL A 665 -18.05 24.14 13.05
CA VAL A 665 -18.17 23.18 14.15
C VAL A 665 -17.35 21.94 13.75
N LYS A 666 -16.13 21.83 14.28
CA LYS A 666 -15.30 20.63 14.10
C LYS A 666 -16.10 19.38 14.41
N LYS A 667 -16.08 18.39 13.52
CA LYS A 667 -16.47 17.03 13.87
C LYS A 667 -15.57 16.59 15.03
N GLN A 668 -16.16 16.32 16.18
CA GLN A 668 -15.40 15.76 17.29
C GLN A 668 -15.24 14.25 17.03
N HIS A 669 -14.02 13.82 16.78
CA HIS A 669 -13.71 12.39 16.81
C HIS A 669 -14.02 11.85 18.21
N PRO A 670 -14.50 10.59 18.32
CA PRO A 670 -14.73 9.98 19.62
C PRO A 670 -13.42 10.01 20.42
N LYS A 671 -13.38 10.84 21.46
CA LYS A 671 -12.29 10.87 22.44
C LYS A 671 -12.82 10.19 23.69
N LEU A 672 -12.13 9.17 24.16
CA LEU A 672 -12.38 8.65 25.48
C LEU A 672 -11.67 9.57 26.50
N ASP A 673 -12.42 10.03 27.49
CA ASP A 673 -11.88 10.85 28.58
C ASP A 673 -11.08 9.92 29.53
N ARG A 674 -9.81 9.69 29.18
CA ARG A 674 -8.94 8.72 29.85
C ARG A 674 -7.87 9.41 30.69
N LYS A 675 -7.60 8.82 31.84
CA LYS A 675 -6.30 9.01 32.49
C LYS A 675 -5.33 7.97 31.92
N PRO A 676 -4.06 8.31 31.66
CA PRO A 676 -3.07 7.34 31.19
C PRO A 676 -3.04 6.11 32.12
N VAL A 677 -3.11 4.94 31.52
CA VAL A 677 -2.96 3.67 32.26
C VAL A 677 -1.47 3.37 32.31
N GLU A 678 -0.90 3.31 33.52
CA GLU A 678 0.55 3.11 33.68
C GLU A 678 1.04 1.71 33.26
N ASN A 679 0.15 0.71 33.22
CA ASN A 679 0.51 -0.65 32.78
C ASN A 679 -0.73 -1.35 32.18
N ILE A 680 -0.78 -1.44 30.87
CA ILE A 680 -1.73 -2.32 30.17
C ILE A 680 -1.03 -3.68 30.00
N VAL A 681 -1.45 -4.69 30.75
CA VAL A 681 -1.02 -6.07 30.52
C VAL A 681 -2.06 -6.71 29.60
N ILE A 682 -1.67 -6.99 28.37
CA ILE A 682 -2.51 -7.72 27.43
C ILE A 682 -2.05 -9.17 27.42
N GLU A 683 -2.95 -10.08 27.80
CA GLU A 683 -2.66 -11.51 27.68
C GLU A 683 -2.65 -11.91 26.20
N GLU A 684 -1.54 -12.52 25.75
CA GLU A 684 -1.48 -13.11 24.42
C GLU A 684 -2.50 -14.24 24.28
N VAL A 685 -3.22 -14.26 23.17
CA VAL A 685 -4.12 -15.37 22.83
C VAL A 685 -3.29 -16.45 22.13
N GLU A 686 -2.94 -17.51 22.83
CA GLU A 686 -2.38 -18.67 22.16
C GLU A 686 -3.41 -19.25 21.17
N PRO A 687 -3.00 -19.66 19.95
CA PRO A 687 -3.90 -20.38 19.05
C PRO A 687 -4.48 -21.60 19.74
N ALA A 688 -5.81 -21.75 19.68
CA ALA A 688 -6.48 -22.88 20.32
C ALA A 688 -5.87 -24.19 19.83
N LYS A 689 -5.37 -25.02 20.75
CA LYS A 689 -4.83 -26.34 20.41
C LYS A 689 -5.92 -27.13 19.74
N LYS A 690 -5.64 -27.66 18.51
CA LYS A 690 -6.55 -28.61 17.83
C LYS A 690 -7.05 -29.64 18.83
N PRO A 691 -8.35 -30.00 18.84
CA PRO A 691 -8.84 -31.09 19.64
C PRO A 691 -8.03 -32.33 19.31
N ALA A 692 -7.31 -32.88 20.30
CA ALA A 692 -6.57 -34.11 20.11
C ALA A 692 -7.50 -35.17 19.54
N ALA A 693 -7.18 -35.72 18.39
CA ALA A 693 -7.92 -36.83 17.78
C ALA A 693 -8.14 -37.88 18.88
N LYS A 694 -9.40 -38.07 19.28
CA LYS A 694 -9.75 -39.12 20.23
C LYS A 694 -9.26 -40.43 19.68
N LYS A 695 -8.16 -40.96 20.22
CA LYS A 695 -7.78 -42.37 20.03
C LYS A 695 -8.96 -43.20 20.41
N THR A 696 -9.69 -43.73 19.44
CA THR A 696 -10.66 -44.79 19.64
C THR A 696 -9.93 -45.97 20.20
N THR A 697 -9.96 -46.16 21.51
CA THR A 697 -9.56 -47.36 22.15
C THR A 697 -10.54 -48.44 21.71
N THR A 698 -10.11 -49.25 20.74
CA THR A 698 -10.77 -50.51 20.38
C THR A 698 -10.75 -51.42 21.60
N ARG A 699 -11.87 -51.46 22.28
CA ARG A 699 -12.14 -52.44 23.34
C ARG A 699 -12.29 -53.81 22.67
N LYS A 700 -11.29 -54.71 22.80
CA LYS A 700 -11.40 -56.13 22.45
C LYS A 700 -12.60 -56.72 23.17
N ALA A 701 -13.64 -57.07 22.45
CA ALA A 701 -14.68 -57.97 22.88
C ALA A 701 -14.45 -59.31 22.21
N ALA A 702 -14.44 -60.34 23.02
CA ALA A 702 -14.10 -61.71 22.72
C ALA A 702 -15.08 -62.39 21.74
N ALA A 703 -14.52 -63.30 20.98
CA ALA A 703 -15.13 -64.15 19.96
C ALA A 703 -16.33 -65.00 20.49
N LYS A 704 -17.33 -65.09 19.62
CA LYS A 704 -18.12 -66.34 19.47
C LYS A 704 -18.40 -66.53 17.97
N LYS A 705 -17.84 -67.63 17.45
CA LYS A 705 -18.29 -68.27 16.18
C LYS A 705 -19.68 -68.84 16.33
N PRO A 706 -20.51 -68.87 15.26
CA PRO A 706 -20.77 -70.16 14.62
C PRO A 706 -20.85 -70.13 13.09
N ALA A 707 -20.32 -71.24 12.59
CA ALA A 707 -20.81 -72.13 11.56
C ALA A 707 -21.24 -71.64 10.15
N ALA A 708 -20.62 -72.33 9.25
CA ALA A 708 -20.71 -72.34 7.80
C ALA A 708 -22.08 -72.67 7.22
N LYS A 709 -22.43 -72.13 6.06
CA LYS A 709 -23.16 -72.87 5.02
C LYS A 709 -22.69 -72.44 3.58
N LYS A 710 -22.39 -73.48 2.84
CA LYS A 710 -21.95 -73.68 1.47
C LYS A 710 -22.70 -72.87 0.38
N ALA A 711 -21.92 -72.50 -0.61
CA ALA A 711 -21.97 -72.84 -2.04
C ALA A 711 -23.01 -72.19 -2.95
N ALA A 712 -22.54 -71.56 -4.02
CA ALA A 712 -22.66 -72.08 -5.37
C ALA A 712 -21.85 -71.18 -6.36
N GLU A 713 -21.15 -71.94 -7.23
CA GLU A 713 -20.40 -71.52 -8.41
C GLU A 713 -21.28 -70.92 -9.49
N ALA A 714 -20.73 -70.04 -10.31
CA ALA A 714 -20.79 -70.11 -11.78
C ALA A 714 -19.89 -69.01 -12.40
N LYS A 715 -18.74 -69.46 -12.93
CA LYS A 715 -18.29 -69.50 -14.33
C LYS A 715 -18.09 -68.15 -15.06
N GLU A 716 -16.79 -67.95 -15.34
CA GLU A 716 -16.25 -67.21 -16.51
C GLU A 716 -16.80 -67.76 -17.86
N PRO A 717 -16.61 -67.01 -18.96
CA PRO A 717 -15.58 -67.36 -19.92
C PRO A 717 -14.77 -66.22 -20.52
N ALA A 718 -13.46 -66.34 -20.47
CA ALA A 718 -12.47 -66.61 -21.51
C ALA A 718 -12.40 -65.68 -22.75
N ALA A 719 -11.29 -64.92 -22.75
CA ALA A 719 -10.26 -64.74 -23.78
C ALA A 719 -10.61 -64.61 -25.27
N LYS A 720 -10.03 -63.59 -25.92
CA LYS A 720 -9.26 -63.80 -27.18
C LYS A 720 -8.16 -62.73 -27.34
N LYS A 721 -6.96 -63.24 -27.51
CA LYS A 721 -5.72 -62.64 -27.97
C LYS A 721 -5.83 -62.18 -29.42
N ALA A 722 -5.14 -61.12 -29.81
CA ALA A 722 -4.43 -61.07 -31.08
C ALA A 722 -3.24 -60.08 -30.95
N ALA A 723 -2.16 -60.61 -31.46
CA ALA A 723 -0.77 -60.30 -31.30
C ALA A 723 -0.23 -59.32 -32.38
N ALA A 724 0.81 -58.59 -31.99
CA ALA A 724 2.09 -58.37 -32.67
C ALA A 724 2.18 -57.55 -33.97
N LYS A 725 3.04 -56.49 -33.95
CA LYS A 725 4.33 -56.52 -34.68
C LYS A 725 5.15 -55.22 -34.41
N LYS A 726 6.37 -55.46 -33.90
CA LYS A 726 7.54 -54.59 -34.10
C LYS A 726 8.18 -54.87 -35.47
N PRO A 727 8.93 -53.93 -36.06
CA PRO A 727 10.37 -54.10 -36.19
C PRO A 727 11.15 -52.82 -35.88
N ALA A 728 12.22 -52.96 -35.21
CA ALA A 728 13.60 -53.34 -35.50
C ALA A 728 14.55 -52.14 -35.66
N ALA A 729 15.53 -52.14 -34.81
CA ALA A 729 16.64 -51.20 -34.61
C ALA A 729 17.62 -51.11 -35.80
N LYS A 730 18.34 -50.01 -35.91
CA LYS A 730 19.71 -49.98 -36.44
C LYS A 730 20.62 -49.18 -35.53
N LYS A 731 21.65 -49.90 -35.09
CA LYS A 731 22.87 -49.39 -34.39
C LYS A 731 23.81 -48.76 -35.40
N THR A 732 24.59 -47.82 -34.88
CA THR A 732 26.07 -47.70 -35.07
C THR A 732 26.48 -46.32 -34.55
N THR A 733 27.55 -46.01 -33.90
CA THR A 733 28.72 -46.65 -33.27
C THR A 733 29.46 -45.57 -32.52
N THR A 734 29.90 -45.93 -31.36
CA THR A 734 30.88 -45.32 -30.46
C THR A 734 32.07 -44.62 -31.10
N ARG A 735 32.53 -43.51 -30.50
CA ARG A 735 33.99 -43.35 -30.25
C ARG A 735 34.23 -42.49 -29.00
N LYS A 736 35.05 -43.09 -28.13
CA LYS A 736 35.61 -42.57 -26.89
C LYS A 736 36.86 -41.71 -27.16
N THR A 737 37.23 -41.01 -26.09
CA THR A 737 38.58 -40.57 -25.64
C THR A 737 38.86 -39.06 -25.93
N ALA A 738 39.53 -38.29 -25.10
CA ALA A 738 40.18 -38.45 -23.81
C ALA A 738 40.44 -37.05 -23.20
N ALA A 739 40.62 -37.01 -21.90
CA ALA A 739 41.10 -35.90 -21.12
C ALA A 739 42.55 -35.48 -21.48
N LYS A 740 42.90 -34.19 -21.38
CA LYS A 740 43.97 -33.69 -20.51
C LYS A 740 44.44 -32.28 -20.82
N LYS A 741 44.65 -31.56 -19.74
CA LYS A 741 45.75 -30.59 -19.40
C LYS A 741 45.47 -29.11 -19.58
N ALA A 742 45.53 -28.47 -18.39
CA ALA A 742 45.84 -27.08 -18.14
C ALA A 742 47.15 -26.63 -18.79
N ALA A 743 47.18 -25.39 -19.26
CA ALA A 743 48.43 -24.65 -19.38
C ALA A 743 48.10 -23.16 -19.15
N GLU A 744 48.82 -22.62 -18.16
CA GLU A 744 49.01 -21.19 -17.90
C GLU A 744 49.45 -20.48 -19.17
N VAL A 745 48.93 -19.28 -19.42
CA VAL A 745 49.60 -18.28 -20.25
C VAL A 745 49.56 -16.94 -19.53
N LYS A 746 50.79 -16.42 -19.35
CA LYS A 746 51.16 -15.18 -18.69
C LYS A 746 50.55 -13.96 -19.36
N GLU A 747 50.22 -12.98 -18.51
CA GLU A 747 49.98 -11.59 -18.84
C GLU A 747 51.17 -10.96 -19.59
N THR A 748 50.87 -10.17 -20.62
CA THR A 748 51.70 -9.07 -21.08
C THR A 748 50.81 -7.86 -21.31
N PRO A 749 51.24 -6.65 -20.88
CA PRO A 749 50.40 -5.46 -20.91
C PRO A 749 50.36 -4.84 -22.31
N VAL A 750 49.20 -4.41 -22.75
CA VAL A 750 49.02 -3.59 -23.95
C VAL A 750 48.90 -2.13 -23.52
N GLU A 751 49.77 -1.31 -24.03
CA GLU A 751 49.85 0.14 -23.87
C GLU A 751 48.56 0.85 -24.29
N ALA A 752 48.17 1.89 -23.50
CA ALA A 752 47.15 2.84 -23.83
C ALA A 752 47.55 3.76 -25.02
N PRO A 753 46.67 4.09 -25.93
CA PRO A 753 46.96 5.14 -26.93
C PRO A 753 46.76 6.55 -26.34
N ALA A 754 47.69 7.43 -26.70
CA ALA A 754 47.86 8.78 -26.24
C ALA A 754 46.62 9.69 -26.54
N ALA A 755 46.42 10.63 -25.59
CA ALA A 755 45.44 11.70 -25.69
C ALA A 755 45.69 12.59 -26.93
N ALA A 756 44.62 12.81 -27.73
CA ALA A 756 44.59 13.83 -28.76
C ALA A 756 44.26 15.21 -28.14
N ALA A 757 45.02 16.22 -28.58
CA ALA A 757 44.89 17.61 -28.14
C ALA A 757 43.53 18.25 -28.54
N PRO A 758 43.06 19.27 -27.82
CA PRO A 758 41.79 19.90 -28.10
C PRO A 758 41.87 20.78 -29.40
N VAL A 759 40.82 20.64 -30.23
CA VAL A 759 40.59 21.50 -31.40
C VAL A 759 39.87 22.76 -30.90
N GLU A 760 40.47 23.94 -31.17
CA GLU A 760 39.88 25.26 -30.93
C GLU A 760 38.56 25.44 -31.67
N ALA A 761 37.55 25.94 -31.00
CA ALA A 761 36.27 26.36 -31.56
C ALA A 761 36.44 27.74 -32.26
N PRO A 762 35.77 27.97 -33.38
CA PRO A 762 35.81 29.30 -34.04
C PRO A 762 34.97 30.32 -33.28
N ALA A 763 35.46 31.56 -33.21
CA ALA A 763 34.86 32.73 -32.58
C ALA A 763 33.48 33.10 -33.20
N PRO A 764 32.58 33.67 -32.39
CA PRO A 764 31.26 34.08 -32.87
C PRO A 764 31.36 35.34 -33.77
N ALA A 765 30.57 35.34 -34.85
CA ALA A 765 30.44 36.45 -35.77
C ALA A 765 29.65 37.61 -35.12
N ALA A 766 30.07 38.83 -35.39
CA ALA A 766 29.47 40.09 -34.93
C ALA A 766 28.03 40.28 -35.46
N PRO A 767 27.16 41.00 -34.76
CA PRO A 767 25.78 41.21 -35.16
C PRO A 767 25.66 42.22 -36.32
N ALA A 768 24.81 41.87 -37.31
CA ALA A 768 24.46 42.73 -38.42
C ALA A 768 23.53 43.88 -37.98
N ALA A 769 23.74 45.06 -38.54
CA ALA A 769 22.97 46.26 -38.32
C ALA A 769 21.52 46.16 -38.83
N PRO A 770 20.56 46.90 -38.25
CA PRO A 770 19.14 46.80 -38.60
C PRO A 770 18.84 47.43 -39.97
N ALA A 771 18.03 46.73 -40.78
CA ALA A 771 17.52 47.22 -42.04
C ALA A 771 16.36 48.20 -41.83
N GLU A 772 16.37 49.30 -42.58
CA GLU A 772 15.36 50.35 -42.62
C GLU A 772 14.02 49.85 -43.19
N THR A 773 12.93 50.30 -42.58
CA THR A 773 11.55 50.10 -43.03
C THR A 773 11.23 51.00 -44.23
N PRO A 774 10.53 50.51 -45.27
CA PRO A 774 9.92 51.40 -46.26
C PRO A 774 8.56 51.91 -45.79
N LYS A 775 8.35 53.23 -46.02
CA LYS A 775 7.11 53.92 -45.81
C LYS A 775 6.05 53.51 -46.81
N ALA A 776 4.81 53.56 -46.30
CA ALA A 776 3.57 53.32 -47.01
C ALA A 776 3.31 54.28 -48.21
N GLU A 777 2.61 53.74 -49.16
CA GLU A 777 1.48 54.35 -49.86
C GLU A 777 0.26 53.46 -49.77
#